data_c7f8cec649047b52188e064a9777f5f5
#
_entry.id   c7f8cec649047b52188e064a9777f5f5
#
_cell.length_a   1.000
_cell.length_b   1.000
_cell.length_c   1.000
_cell.angle_alpha   90.00
_cell.angle_beta   90.00
_cell.angle_gamma   90.00
#
_symmetry.space_group_name_H-M   'P 1'
#
loop_
_entity.id
_entity.type
_entity.pdbx_description
1 polymer ?
#
loop_
_entity_poly.entity_id
_entity_poly.type
_entity_poly.pdbx_seq_one_letter_code
_entity_poly.pdbx_strand_id
1 'polypeptide(L)'
;MLLKFARRAAICFCWGLFLVLPAAIFSQTNFYTTNGTEYAVVGSLPGDQVFPDVALNSSGGFVVWQDNATDGSGWGVSARRVDSTLSGTLSTFRVNATGTNDQENARVALLKNGGAVFVWQGGVEGFQHICARFLSSSNIFLTTTDVVVSTPTSNFQINPSVAVLNNSNVVVVWGSFDEAGANSLQDVYGQVFSQTGQKIGGEFLINQFTSYNQRTPVIAALANGGFVVAWVSEQERVVGSASSSDTLPGQEAYPSVDIYARLYNSNGVPVINGVGTTNEFLVNSNSFPCANPGVAAGSDGSFMVVWGAHDMVTFNNGWDIYARSFSGAGVGGAVEYVNTTIIGDQYAPRISSIGTDYLVVWTSMGQDGSREGVYGQYMHAGGALVGGEFRVNTTIIGQQMQPALASDNLNQFLTVWTSSPGFSGSPYNFDLFAQRYINVDLSSNLPPMSSPLVWAPFTLSNGVYQPQLLVSWAAMSGISVSNYEVYVDGSTVPTGVVVSNSWTMTAVNGLTTNSMHSFTVDYLTTSGRRSPVSPSAYGSTWSGLSWGGIPYEWMAAYFGGYYGGTYHTNFWPLPNSPVASGGPTLLQVFLTGGNPFDSSTWLQTSLTKTSQGMFLNWNTQPGHTYQVIMTTNLASWSNLGSPRYAAGTNDSINVGGNSAGYYRVLLQR
;
A
#
# COMPACT_ATOMS: atom_id res chain seq x y z
N MET A 1 20.19 55.36 -25.26
CA MET A 1 19.25 55.97 -26.22
C MET A 1 17.90 55.26 -26.02
N LEU A 2 16.93 56.00 -25.48
CA LEU A 2 15.59 55.54 -25.11
C LEU A 2 14.77 55.13 -26.34
N LEU A 3 13.95 54.11 -26.22
CA LEU A 3 12.61 54.09 -26.85
C LEU A 3 11.66 53.23 -26.05
N LYS A 4 10.63 53.89 -25.51
CA LYS A 4 9.43 53.32 -24.88
C LYS A 4 8.50 52.74 -25.97
N PHE A 5 7.91 51.56 -25.68
CA PHE A 5 6.57 51.23 -26.24
C PHE A 5 5.68 50.65 -25.15
N ALA A 6 4.68 51.43 -24.81
CA ALA A 6 3.53 51.00 -24.00
C ALA A 6 2.53 50.27 -24.89
N ARG A 7 2.09 49.10 -24.48
CA ARG A 7 0.84 48.50 -24.96
C ARG A 7 -0.04 48.16 -23.76
N ARG A 8 -1.21 48.78 -23.76
CA ARG A 8 -2.36 48.51 -22.88
C ARG A 8 -2.91 47.14 -23.25
N ALA A 9 -3.01 46.23 -22.27
CA ALA A 9 -3.87 45.08 -22.35
C ALA A 9 -4.99 45.22 -21.33
N ALA A 10 -6.20 45.13 -21.80
CA ALA A 10 -7.43 45.16 -20.99
C ALA A 10 -7.51 43.88 -20.16
N ILE A 11 -7.66 44.06 -18.84
CA ILE A 11 -7.87 42.94 -17.93
C ILE A 11 -9.39 42.76 -17.81
N CYS A 12 -9.91 41.65 -18.37
CA CYS A 12 -11.24 41.15 -18.04
C CYS A 12 -11.19 40.51 -16.65
N PHE A 13 -11.88 41.14 -15.68
CA PHE A 13 -12.14 40.55 -14.37
C PHE A 13 -13.26 39.53 -14.51
N CYS A 14 -12.90 38.22 -14.54
CA CYS A 14 -13.84 37.18 -14.20
C CYS A 14 -13.82 36.99 -12.68
N TRP A 15 -14.85 37.40 -12.00
CA TRP A 15 -15.12 37.05 -10.60
C TRP A 15 -15.55 35.58 -10.54
N GLY A 16 -14.60 34.69 -10.35
CA GLY A 16 -14.87 33.32 -9.89
C GLY A 16 -15.08 33.36 -8.39
N LEU A 17 -16.32 33.20 -7.95
CA LEU A 17 -16.67 32.95 -6.55
C LEU A 17 -16.17 31.57 -6.17
N PHE A 18 -14.93 31.46 -5.67
CA PHE A 18 -14.48 30.26 -4.98
C PHE A 18 -15.19 30.19 -3.63
N LEU A 19 -16.31 29.47 -3.57
CA LEU A 19 -16.81 28.92 -2.32
C LEU A 19 -15.73 27.97 -1.77
N VAL A 20 -14.91 28.49 -0.86
CA VAL A 20 -14.13 27.63 0.03
C VAL A 20 -15.16 26.98 0.95
N LEU A 21 -15.66 25.82 0.54
CA LEU A 21 -16.31 24.91 1.47
C LEU A 21 -15.24 24.57 2.51
N PRO A 22 -15.53 24.70 3.82
CA PRO A 22 -14.62 24.17 4.83
C PRO A 22 -14.43 22.70 4.47
N ALA A 23 -13.16 22.27 4.39
CA ALA A 23 -12.86 20.84 4.31
C ALA A 23 -13.67 20.18 5.43
N ALA A 24 -14.67 19.40 5.06
CA ALA A 24 -15.41 18.61 6.01
C ALA A 24 -14.35 17.76 6.71
N ILE A 25 -14.14 18.01 7.98
CA ILE A 25 -13.38 17.13 8.85
C ILE A 25 -14.26 15.89 8.91
N PHE A 26 -13.99 14.93 8.01
CA PHE A 26 -14.62 13.63 8.10
C PHE A 26 -14.14 13.02 9.41
N SER A 27 -14.99 13.06 10.40
CA SER A 27 -14.85 12.23 11.59
C SER A 27 -14.73 10.80 11.09
N GLN A 28 -13.59 10.18 11.30
CA GLN A 28 -13.35 8.79 10.97
C GLN A 28 -14.35 7.96 11.76
N THR A 29 -15.41 7.48 11.11
CA THR A 29 -16.50 6.76 11.77
C THR A 29 -16.17 5.29 11.98
N ASN A 30 -15.23 4.74 11.19
CA ASN A 30 -14.79 3.35 11.31
C ASN A 30 -13.26 3.30 11.46
N PHE A 31 -12.80 2.58 12.47
CA PHE A 31 -11.39 2.37 12.73
C PHE A 31 -11.11 0.88 12.92
N TYR A 32 -10.07 0.37 12.24
CA TYR A 32 -9.66 -1.03 12.37
C TYR A 32 -8.34 -1.10 13.15
N THR A 33 -8.26 -2.05 14.08
CA THR A 33 -7.06 -2.35 14.86
C THR A 33 -6.72 -3.83 14.76
N THR A 34 -5.49 -4.19 15.10
CA THR A 34 -5.07 -5.59 15.18
C THR A 34 -5.92 -6.34 16.23
N ASN A 35 -6.42 -7.51 15.86
CA ASN A 35 -7.13 -8.42 16.74
C ASN A 35 -6.22 -9.60 17.12
N GLY A 36 -5.44 -9.42 18.17
CA GLY A 36 -4.39 -10.36 18.57
C GLY A 36 -3.07 -10.14 17.81
N THR A 37 -2.14 -11.07 18.02
CA THR A 37 -0.82 -11.07 17.39
C THR A 37 -0.83 -11.82 16.06
N GLU A 38 0.21 -11.62 15.25
CA GLU A 38 0.58 -12.46 14.12
C GLU A 38 0.62 -13.93 14.54
N TYR A 39 0.14 -14.83 13.68
CA TYR A 39 0.11 -16.25 13.96
C TYR A 39 0.33 -17.09 12.70
N ALA A 40 0.92 -18.28 12.88
CA ALA A 40 1.09 -19.25 11.80
C ALA A 40 -0.28 -19.87 11.43
N VAL A 41 -0.64 -19.77 10.14
CA VAL A 41 -1.93 -20.30 9.65
C VAL A 41 -1.95 -21.81 9.65
N VAL A 42 -0.85 -22.45 9.26
CA VAL A 42 -0.80 -23.89 9.00
C VAL A 42 0.12 -24.65 9.98
N GLY A 43 0.77 -23.94 10.91
CA GLY A 43 1.81 -24.53 11.75
C GLY A 43 3.01 -24.96 10.91
N SER A 44 3.83 -25.89 11.42
CA SER A 44 4.97 -26.44 10.67
C SER A 44 4.51 -27.62 9.81
N LEU A 45 4.05 -27.35 8.58
CA LEU A 45 3.87 -28.39 7.57
C LEU A 45 5.20 -28.65 6.83
N PRO A 46 5.44 -29.87 6.32
CA PRO A 46 6.62 -30.11 5.50
C PRO A 46 6.53 -29.37 4.16
N GLY A 47 7.69 -28.98 3.63
CA GLY A 47 7.79 -28.27 2.35
C GLY A 47 7.44 -26.78 2.45
N ASP A 48 7.34 -26.15 1.29
CA ASP A 48 7.01 -24.72 1.15
C ASP A 48 5.49 -24.53 1.01
N GLN A 49 4.94 -23.55 1.71
CA GLN A 49 3.60 -23.07 1.55
C GLN A 49 3.65 -21.64 1.04
N VAL A 50 3.18 -21.41 -0.18
CA VAL A 50 3.33 -20.13 -0.88
C VAL A 50 2.05 -19.73 -1.64
N PHE A 51 1.99 -18.49 -2.11
CA PHE A 51 0.89 -17.94 -2.92
C PHE A 51 -0.49 -18.17 -2.27
N PRO A 52 -0.71 -17.70 -1.04
CA PRO A 52 -1.99 -17.86 -0.38
C PRO A 52 -3.09 -17.07 -1.11
N ASP A 53 -4.32 -17.55 -0.97
CA ASP A 53 -5.54 -16.78 -1.22
C ASP A 53 -6.55 -17.06 -0.10
N VAL A 54 -7.47 -16.13 0.13
CA VAL A 54 -8.38 -16.20 1.25
C VAL A 54 -9.78 -15.67 0.88
N ALA A 55 -10.81 -16.35 1.34
CA ALA A 55 -12.21 -15.91 1.21
C ALA A 55 -12.94 -16.11 2.52
N LEU A 56 -13.66 -15.08 2.98
CA LEU A 56 -14.31 -15.01 4.28
C LEU A 56 -15.76 -14.56 4.18
N ASN A 57 -16.54 -14.93 5.19
CA ASN A 57 -17.80 -14.32 5.60
C ASN A 57 -17.88 -14.29 7.14
N SER A 58 -18.97 -13.81 7.70
CA SER A 58 -19.17 -13.70 9.15
C SER A 58 -19.11 -15.06 9.92
N SER A 59 -19.17 -16.19 9.23
CA SER A 59 -19.02 -17.53 9.81
C SER A 59 -17.60 -18.09 9.68
N GLY A 60 -16.67 -17.34 9.08
CA GLY A 60 -15.32 -17.77 8.74
C GLY A 60 -15.16 -18.00 7.23
N GLY A 61 -14.30 -18.94 6.83
CA GLY A 61 -14.03 -19.17 5.41
C GLY A 61 -12.90 -20.16 5.17
N PHE A 62 -12.10 -19.88 4.13
CA PHE A 62 -10.99 -20.74 3.74
C PHE A 62 -9.76 -19.90 3.38
N VAL A 63 -8.60 -20.43 3.77
CA VAL A 63 -7.29 -20.08 3.21
C VAL A 63 -6.88 -21.22 2.29
N VAL A 64 -6.44 -20.90 1.08
CA VAL A 64 -5.90 -21.83 0.09
C VAL A 64 -4.48 -21.42 -0.27
N TRP A 65 -3.62 -22.37 -0.60
CA TRP A 65 -2.23 -22.13 -0.99
C TRP A 65 -1.71 -23.26 -1.89
N GLN A 66 -0.58 -23.03 -2.52
CA GLN A 66 0.17 -24.08 -3.16
C GLN A 66 1.30 -24.56 -2.24
N ASP A 67 1.55 -25.87 -2.21
CA ASP A 67 2.64 -26.50 -1.49
C ASP A 67 3.33 -27.59 -2.31
N ASN A 68 4.59 -27.89 -1.98
CA ASN A 68 5.39 -28.87 -2.71
C ASN A 68 5.55 -30.20 -1.97
N ALA A 69 4.71 -30.50 -0.97
CA ALA A 69 4.85 -31.70 -0.16
C ALA A 69 3.58 -32.56 -0.02
N THR A 70 2.39 -32.00 -0.32
CA THR A 70 1.13 -32.65 0.10
C THR A 70 0.60 -33.66 -0.91
N ASP A 71 0.83 -33.49 -2.20
CA ASP A 71 0.23 -34.36 -3.22
C ASP A 71 1.20 -35.40 -3.82
N GLY A 72 2.49 -35.29 -3.50
CA GLY A 72 3.52 -36.25 -3.88
C GLY A 72 4.14 -36.04 -5.26
N SER A 73 3.81 -34.93 -5.96
CA SER A 73 4.37 -34.60 -7.27
C SER A 73 4.34 -33.10 -7.55
N GLY A 74 5.47 -32.41 -7.45
CA GLY A 74 5.56 -30.97 -7.77
C GLY A 74 4.76 -30.10 -6.79
N TRP A 75 4.06 -29.08 -7.32
CA TRP A 75 3.18 -28.22 -6.56
C TRP A 75 1.75 -28.77 -6.54
N GLY A 76 1.16 -28.86 -5.36
CA GLY A 76 -0.24 -29.19 -5.12
C GLY A 76 -1.01 -28.03 -4.50
N VAL A 77 -2.32 -28.14 -4.45
CA VAL A 77 -3.21 -27.16 -3.81
C VAL A 77 -3.77 -27.71 -2.52
N SER A 78 -3.49 -27.02 -1.43
CA SER A 78 -4.00 -27.30 -0.10
C SER A 78 -4.85 -26.17 0.44
N ALA A 79 -5.78 -26.46 1.33
CA ALA A 79 -6.62 -25.49 1.97
C ALA A 79 -6.84 -25.77 3.45
N ARG A 80 -7.22 -24.72 4.18
CA ARG A 80 -7.65 -24.80 5.56
C ARG A 80 -8.90 -23.97 5.76
N ARG A 81 -9.85 -24.51 6.50
CA ARG A 81 -10.99 -23.74 6.97
C ARG A 81 -10.58 -22.88 8.16
N VAL A 82 -11.05 -21.66 8.20
CA VAL A 82 -10.98 -20.75 9.35
C VAL A 82 -12.37 -20.51 9.88
N ASP A 83 -12.51 -20.40 11.20
CA ASP A 83 -13.80 -20.10 11.86
C ASP A 83 -14.08 -18.59 11.92
N SER A 84 -15.19 -18.21 12.56
CA SER A 84 -15.57 -16.80 12.71
C SER A 84 -14.61 -15.96 13.57
N THR A 85 -13.74 -16.59 14.34
CA THR A 85 -12.66 -15.88 15.10
C THR A 85 -11.42 -15.63 14.26
N LEU A 86 -11.39 -16.19 13.05
CA LEU A 86 -10.27 -16.14 12.10
C LEU A 86 -8.94 -16.67 12.68
N SER A 87 -9.00 -17.49 13.72
CA SER A 87 -7.82 -18.00 14.42
C SER A 87 -7.46 -19.44 14.06
N GLY A 88 -8.34 -20.14 13.42
CA GLY A 88 -8.24 -21.47 12.82
C GLY A 88 -7.32 -22.50 13.49
N THR A 89 -7.90 -23.41 14.23
CA THR A 89 -7.25 -24.66 14.67
C THR A 89 -7.68 -25.87 13.84
N LEU A 90 -8.42 -25.65 12.74
CA LEU A 90 -9.01 -26.69 11.92
C LEU A 90 -7.94 -27.36 11.04
N SER A 91 -8.15 -28.63 10.71
CA SER A 91 -7.20 -29.41 9.90
C SER A 91 -7.12 -28.91 8.46
N THR A 92 -5.95 -29.05 7.88
CA THR A 92 -5.69 -28.84 6.46
C THR A 92 -6.19 -30.01 5.64
N PHE A 93 -6.49 -29.78 4.37
CA PHE A 93 -6.88 -30.81 3.42
C PHE A 93 -6.39 -30.45 2.02
N ARG A 94 -6.11 -31.48 1.22
CA ARG A 94 -5.76 -31.34 -0.19
C ARG A 94 -6.99 -30.95 -1.01
N VAL A 95 -6.85 -30.01 -1.93
CA VAL A 95 -7.92 -29.55 -2.81
C VAL A 95 -7.93 -30.31 -4.13
N ASN A 96 -6.81 -30.33 -4.86
CA ASN A 96 -6.71 -31.00 -6.16
C ASN A 96 -6.88 -32.52 -6.03
N ALA A 97 -7.67 -33.14 -6.92
CA ALA A 97 -7.83 -34.58 -6.99
C ALA A 97 -6.66 -35.23 -7.76
N THR A 98 -6.24 -34.59 -8.84
CA THR A 98 -5.10 -35.01 -9.66
C THR A 98 -3.81 -34.50 -8.99
N GLY A 99 -2.86 -35.38 -8.73
CA GLY A 99 -1.58 -35.06 -8.10
C GLY A 99 -0.39 -35.19 -9.04
N THR A 100 -0.59 -35.25 -10.34
CA THR A 100 0.49 -35.30 -11.33
C THR A 100 0.75 -33.92 -11.91
N ASN A 101 2.03 -33.56 -12.06
CA ASN A 101 2.49 -32.23 -12.47
C ASN A 101 2.13 -31.13 -11.45
N ASP A 102 2.31 -29.87 -11.84
CA ASP A 102 2.11 -28.73 -10.96
C ASP A 102 0.65 -28.25 -10.96
N GLN A 103 0.18 -27.89 -9.77
CA GLN A 103 -1.07 -27.18 -9.55
C GLN A 103 -0.73 -25.88 -8.80
N GLU A 104 -0.99 -24.74 -9.44
CA GLU A 104 -0.47 -23.45 -9.03
C GLU A 104 -1.53 -22.34 -9.08
N ASN A 105 -1.19 -21.18 -8.49
CA ASN A 105 -2.00 -19.97 -8.51
C ASN A 105 -3.45 -20.22 -8.04
N ALA A 106 -3.60 -20.93 -6.93
CA ALA A 106 -4.90 -21.26 -6.37
C ALA A 106 -5.67 -20.01 -5.91
N ARG A 107 -6.98 -20.00 -6.17
CA ARG A 107 -7.93 -18.98 -5.71
C ARG A 107 -9.14 -19.64 -5.08
N VAL A 108 -9.79 -18.92 -4.14
CA VAL A 108 -10.97 -19.41 -3.45
C VAL A 108 -12.07 -18.36 -3.40
N ALA A 109 -13.33 -18.79 -3.55
CA ALA A 109 -14.50 -17.97 -3.28
C ALA A 109 -15.57 -18.76 -2.52
N LEU A 110 -16.29 -18.09 -1.61
CA LEU A 110 -17.35 -18.71 -0.85
C LEU A 110 -18.65 -18.77 -1.66
N LEU A 111 -19.27 -19.95 -1.68
CA LEU A 111 -20.57 -20.14 -2.32
C LEU A 111 -21.69 -19.63 -1.41
N LYS A 112 -22.77 -19.11 -1.99
CA LYS A 112 -23.93 -18.60 -1.23
C LYS A 112 -24.65 -19.69 -0.42
N ASN A 113 -24.49 -20.96 -0.78
CA ASN A 113 -25.03 -22.10 -0.05
C ASN A 113 -24.17 -22.54 1.15
N GLY A 114 -23.10 -21.82 1.47
CA GLY A 114 -22.18 -22.10 2.59
C GLY A 114 -21.01 -23.02 2.25
N GLY A 115 -20.85 -23.40 0.98
CA GLY A 115 -19.69 -24.12 0.48
C GLY A 115 -18.61 -23.18 -0.05
N ALA A 116 -17.67 -23.73 -0.85
CA ALA A 116 -16.59 -22.97 -1.49
C ALA A 116 -16.31 -23.51 -2.90
N VAL A 117 -15.75 -22.66 -3.75
CA VAL A 117 -15.11 -23.06 -5.00
C VAL A 117 -13.63 -22.69 -4.93
N PHE A 118 -12.80 -23.64 -5.32
CA PHE A 118 -11.36 -23.49 -5.49
C PHE A 118 -11.04 -23.59 -6.98
N VAL A 119 -10.20 -22.69 -7.48
CA VAL A 119 -9.73 -22.72 -8.88
C VAL A 119 -8.22 -22.59 -8.90
N TRP A 120 -7.57 -23.23 -9.86
CA TRP A 120 -6.12 -23.20 -10.03
C TRP A 120 -5.73 -23.47 -11.49
N GLN A 121 -4.51 -23.17 -11.85
CA GLN A 121 -3.91 -23.67 -13.08
C GLN A 121 -3.20 -25.00 -12.79
N GLY A 122 -3.38 -26.01 -13.63
CA GLY A 122 -2.78 -27.32 -13.42
C GLY A 122 -2.46 -28.05 -14.71
N GLY A 123 -1.39 -28.85 -14.68
CA GLY A 123 -0.92 -29.61 -15.82
C GLY A 123 0.60 -29.49 -16.02
N VAL A 124 1.07 -29.98 -17.15
CA VAL A 124 2.49 -29.86 -17.55
C VAL A 124 2.79 -28.38 -17.83
N GLU A 125 3.94 -27.90 -17.43
CA GLU A 125 4.40 -26.54 -17.71
C GLU A 125 4.32 -26.23 -19.23
N GLY A 126 3.72 -25.09 -19.57
CA GLY A 126 3.42 -24.69 -20.96
C GLY A 126 2.17 -25.35 -21.58
N PHE A 127 1.47 -26.22 -20.81
CA PHE A 127 0.22 -26.88 -21.21
C PHE A 127 -0.78 -26.92 -20.05
N GLN A 128 -0.72 -25.93 -19.14
CA GLN A 128 -1.66 -25.84 -18.03
C GLN A 128 -3.07 -25.51 -18.50
N HIS A 129 -4.05 -25.99 -17.75
CA HIS A 129 -5.47 -25.66 -17.90
C HIS A 129 -6.04 -25.14 -16.60
N ILE A 130 -7.14 -24.41 -16.67
CA ILE A 130 -7.83 -23.97 -15.47
C ILE A 130 -8.71 -25.10 -14.96
N CYS A 131 -8.48 -25.45 -13.70
CA CYS A 131 -9.20 -26.49 -12.98
C CYS A 131 -9.98 -25.88 -11.80
N ALA A 132 -11.04 -26.57 -11.39
CA ALA A 132 -11.85 -26.17 -10.24
C ALA A 132 -12.33 -27.38 -9.43
N ARG A 133 -12.60 -27.15 -8.14
CA ARG A 133 -13.38 -28.05 -7.29
C ARG A 133 -14.39 -27.28 -6.46
N PHE A 134 -15.58 -27.85 -6.37
CA PHE A 134 -16.69 -27.28 -5.62
C PHE A 134 -16.90 -28.09 -4.36
N LEU A 135 -16.87 -27.40 -3.22
CA LEU A 135 -17.07 -27.97 -1.88
C LEU A 135 -18.44 -27.60 -1.37
N SER A 136 -19.19 -28.57 -0.84
CA SER A 136 -20.49 -28.33 -0.21
C SER A 136 -20.35 -27.64 1.15
N SER A 137 -21.46 -27.15 1.70
CA SER A 137 -21.53 -26.65 3.09
C SER A 137 -21.18 -27.69 4.15
N SER A 138 -21.27 -28.97 3.80
CA SER A 138 -20.88 -30.11 4.66
C SER A 138 -19.39 -30.48 4.51
N ASN A 139 -18.60 -29.66 3.81
CA ASN A 139 -17.19 -29.90 3.53
C ASN A 139 -16.91 -31.21 2.74
N ILE A 140 -17.79 -31.54 1.81
CA ILE A 140 -17.62 -32.68 0.89
C ILE A 140 -17.49 -32.11 -0.52
N PHE A 141 -16.48 -32.52 -1.26
CA PHE A 141 -16.35 -32.17 -2.67
C PHE A 141 -17.48 -32.77 -3.49
N LEU A 142 -18.05 -31.98 -4.38
CA LEU A 142 -19.22 -32.38 -5.21
C LEU A 142 -18.83 -33.35 -6.34
N THR A 143 -17.54 -33.39 -6.70
CA THR A 143 -16.98 -34.29 -7.70
C THR A 143 -15.78 -35.06 -7.14
N THR A 144 -15.56 -36.27 -7.64
CA THR A 144 -14.38 -37.07 -7.30
C THR A 144 -13.13 -36.67 -8.08
N THR A 145 -13.32 -35.98 -9.20
CA THR A 145 -12.28 -35.48 -10.10
C THR A 145 -12.30 -33.96 -10.17
N ASP A 146 -11.21 -33.37 -10.65
CA ASP A 146 -11.14 -31.96 -10.95
C ASP A 146 -12.03 -31.61 -12.14
N VAL A 147 -12.71 -30.46 -12.06
CA VAL A 147 -13.53 -29.92 -13.16
C VAL A 147 -12.63 -29.03 -14.03
N VAL A 148 -12.52 -29.35 -15.31
CA VAL A 148 -11.81 -28.51 -16.27
C VAL A 148 -12.69 -27.31 -16.61
N VAL A 149 -12.21 -26.11 -16.26
CA VAL A 149 -12.91 -24.83 -16.45
C VAL A 149 -12.79 -24.36 -17.88
N SER A 150 -11.55 -24.21 -18.35
CA SER A 150 -11.24 -23.79 -19.72
C SER A 150 -11.57 -24.88 -20.73
N THR A 151 -11.81 -24.48 -21.98
CA THR A 151 -11.93 -25.43 -23.09
C THR A 151 -10.53 -25.92 -23.44
N PRO A 152 -10.28 -27.24 -23.46
CA PRO A 152 -8.98 -27.78 -23.81
C PRO A 152 -8.58 -27.36 -25.24
N THR A 153 -7.50 -26.65 -25.34
CA THR A 153 -6.86 -26.25 -26.61
C THR A 153 -5.44 -26.84 -26.65
N SER A 154 -4.75 -26.70 -27.76
CA SER A 154 -3.32 -27.03 -27.82
C SER A 154 -2.44 -26.08 -27.02
N ASN A 155 -3.00 -25.00 -26.50
CA ASN A 155 -2.33 -23.90 -25.82
C ASN A 155 -2.64 -23.91 -24.33
N PHE A 156 -1.96 -23.10 -23.54
CA PHE A 156 -2.08 -23.12 -22.09
C PHE A 156 -2.88 -21.93 -21.53
N GLN A 157 -3.51 -22.16 -20.40
CA GLN A 157 -4.34 -21.21 -19.65
C GLN A 157 -3.77 -21.04 -18.25
N ILE A 158 -3.65 -19.78 -17.80
CA ILE A 158 -2.98 -19.41 -16.54
C ILE A 158 -3.70 -18.28 -15.81
N ASN A 159 -3.28 -18.07 -14.56
CA ASN A 159 -3.68 -16.94 -13.71
C ASN A 159 -5.21 -16.83 -13.52
N PRO A 160 -5.87 -17.86 -12.98
CA PRO A 160 -7.30 -17.81 -12.72
C PRO A 160 -7.65 -16.80 -11.62
N SER A 161 -8.86 -16.23 -11.75
CA SER A 161 -9.50 -15.47 -10.69
C SER A 161 -10.99 -15.86 -10.64
N VAL A 162 -11.63 -15.79 -9.46
CA VAL A 162 -12.98 -16.29 -9.27
C VAL A 162 -13.80 -15.35 -8.41
N ALA A 163 -15.08 -15.17 -8.78
CA ALA A 163 -16.08 -14.46 -7.96
C ALA A 163 -17.41 -15.22 -7.93
N VAL A 164 -18.14 -15.09 -6.82
CA VAL A 164 -19.50 -15.60 -6.66
C VAL A 164 -20.47 -14.43 -6.67
N LEU A 165 -21.38 -14.42 -7.63
CA LEU A 165 -22.33 -13.35 -7.87
C LEU A 165 -23.54 -13.40 -6.93
N ASN A 166 -24.32 -12.32 -6.88
CA ASN A 166 -25.51 -12.23 -6.04
C ASN A 166 -26.60 -13.24 -6.42
N ASN A 167 -26.69 -13.63 -7.70
CA ASN A 167 -27.60 -14.68 -8.17
C ASN A 167 -27.07 -16.10 -7.94
N SER A 168 -25.98 -16.25 -7.20
CA SER A 168 -25.31 -17.51 -6.89
C SER A 168 -24.51 -18.14 -8.04
N ASN A 169 -24.42 -17.51 -9.20
CA ASN A 169 -23.50 -17.95 -10.24
C ASN A 169 -22.06 -17.72 -9.81
N VAL A 170 -21.18 -18.61 -10.27
CA VAL A 170 -19.73 -18.51 -10.10
C VAL A 170 -19.15 -18.08 -11.44
N VAL A 171 -18.29 -17.07 -11.45
CA VAL A 171 -17.57 -16.65 -12.65
C VAL A 171 -16.09 -16.87 -12.42
N VAL A 172 -15.47 -17.61 -13.32
CA VAL A 172 -14.01 -17.82 -13.37
C VAL A 172 -13.48 -17.08 -14.58
N VAL A 173 -12.39 -16.32 -14.41
CA VAL A 173 -11.68 -15.64 -15.50
C VAL A 173 -10.21 -16.05 -15.48
N TRP A 174 -9.55 -16.07 -16.65
CA TRP A 174 -8.15 -16.51 -16.78
C TRP A 174 -7.51 -15.91 -18.04
N GLY A 175 -6.19 -16.02 -18.13
CA GLY A 175 -5.45 -15.73 -19.36
C GLY A 175 -5.27 -16.99 -20.21
N SER A 176 -5.59 -16.92 -21.51
CA SER A 176 -5.44 -18.00 -22.47
C SER A 176 -4.54 -17.58 -23.62
N PHE A 177 -3.65 -18.47 -24.05
CA PHE A 177 -2.70 -18.19 -25.13
C PHE A 177 -3.24 -18.62 -26.48
N ASP A 178 -3.04 -17.78 -27.53
CA ASP A 178 -3.34 -18.01 -28.95
C ASP A 178 -4.77 -18.48 -29.25
N GLU A 179 -5.75 -18.18 -28.39
CA GLU A 179 -7.12 -18.63 -28.54
C GLU A 179 -7.97 -17.68 -29.39
N ALA A 180 -7.75 -16.36 -29.30
CA ALA A 180 -8.51 -15.36 -30.05
C ALA A 180 -8.07 -15.18 -31.52
N GLY A 181 -7.02 -15.87 -31.96
CA GLY A 181 -6.52 -15.84 -33.36
C GLY A 181 -5.01 -15.84 -33.49
N ALA A 182 -4.52 -15.97 -34.70
CA ALA A 182 -3.09 -16.17 -35.05
C ALA A 182 -2.24 -14.91 -34.84
N ASN A 183 -2.15 -14.23 -33.85
CA ASN A 183 -1.26 -13.14 -33.42
C ASN A 183 -1.75 -12.55 -32.06
N SER A 184 -2.76 -13.16 -31.48
CA SER A 184 -3.20 -12.92 -30.14
C SER A 184 -2.27 -13.73 -29.23
N LEU A 185 -1.39 -13.09 -28.48
CA LEU A 185 -0.47 -13.82 -27.60
C LEU A 185 -1.24 -14.37 -26.40
N GLN A 186 -1.75 -13.51 -25.57
CA GLN A 186 -2.55 -13.88 -24.42
C GLN A 186 -3.80 -13.02 -24.36
N ASP A 187 -4.96 -13.64 -24.16
CA ASP A 187 -6.25 -12.98 -23.99
C ASP A 187 -6.95 -13.41 -22.71
N VAL A 188 -7.87 -12.61 -22.22
CA VAL A 188 -8.67 -12.89 -21.03
C VAL A 188 -9.98 -13.52 -21.42
N TYR A 189 -10.24 -14.71 -20.86
CA TYR A 189 -11.49 -15.46 -21.02
C TYR A 189 -12.24 -15.62 -19.72
N GLY A 190 -13.53 -15.94 -19.83
CA GLY A 190 -14.41 -16.19 -18.70
C GLY A 190 -15.40 -17.32 -18.95
N GLN A 191 -15.79 -18.00 -17.89
CA GLN A 191 -16.82 -19.04 -17.86
C GLN A 191 -17.72 -18.89 -16.65
N VAL A 192 -19.02 -18.97 -16.86
CA VAL A 192 -20.02 -18.94 -15.77
C VAL A 192 -20.37 -20.38 -15.38
N PHE A 193 -20.52 -20.60 -14.07
CA PHE A 193 -20.94 -21.87 -13.47
C PHE A 193 -22.09 -21.69 -12.49
N SER A 194 -22.86 -22.75 -12.27
CA SER A 194 -23.73 -22.88 -11.11
C SER A 194 -22.91 -23.18 -9.84
N GLN A 195 -23.50 -23.06 -8.67
CA GLN A 195 -22.88 -23.47 -7.40
C GLN A 195 -22.55 -24.97 -7.30
N THR A 196 -23.09 -25.78 -8.21
CA THR A 196 -22.82 -27.23 -8.28
C THR A 196 -21.75 -27.58 -9.30
N GLY A 197 -21.08 -26.58 -9.90
CA GLY A 197 -19.99 -26.79 -10.85
C GLY A 197 -20.43 -27.11 -12.28
N GLN A 198 -21.70 -26.86 -12.63
CA GLN A 198 -22.17 -27.02 -14.01
C GLN A 198 -21.93 -25.75 -14.80
N LYS A 199 -21.33 -25.85 -15.98
CA LYS A 199 -21.13 -24.71 -16.90
C LYS A 199 -22.50 -24.14 -17.32
N ILE A 200 -22.60 -22.81 -17.34
CA ILE A 200 -23.76 -22.04 -17.79
C ILE A 200 -23.30 -21.25 -19.02
N GLY A 201 -23.85 -21.60 -20.17
CA GLY A 201 -23.39 -21.03 -21.44
C GLY A 201 -22.01 -21.52 -21.87
N GLY A 202 -21.45 -20.88 -22.86
CA GLY A 202 -20.10 -21.13 -23.34
C GLY A 202 -19.08 -20.20 -22.66
N GLU A 203 -17.84 -20.50 -22.90
CA GLU A 203 -16.69 -19.63 -22.64
C GLU A 203 -16.78 -18.35 -23.49
N PHE A 204 -16.36 -17.23 -22.97
CA PHE A 204 -16.45 -15.93 -23.65
C PHE A 204 -15.20 -15.07 -23.47
N LEU A 205 -14.85 -14.33 -24.52
CA LEU A 205 -13.74 -13.39 -24.53
C LEU A 205 -14.10 -12.13 -23.74
N ILE A 206 -13.21 -11.71 -22.83
CA ILE A 206 -13.37 -10.54 -21.95
C ILE A 206 -12.88 -9.26 -22.64
N ASN A 207 -11.61 -9.23 -23.05
CA ASN A 207 -10.98 -8.09 -23.69
C ASN A 207 -11.48 -7.91 -25.14
N GLN A 208 -11.38 -6.68 -25.64
CA GLN A 208 -11.72 -6.35 -27.03
C GLN A 208 -10.46 -6.15 -27.88
N PHE A 209 -9.41 -5.59 -27.28
CA PHE A 209 -8.11 -5.50 -27.91
C PHE A 209 -7.39 -6.83 -27.79
N THR A 210 -7.24 -7.55 -28.90
CA THR A 210 -6.71 -8.92 -28.94
C THR A 210 -5.28 -9.03 -29.50
N SER A 211 -4.61 -7.90 -29.73
CA SER A 211 -3.20 -7.91 -30.11
C SER A 211 -2.34 -7.90 -28.86
N TYR A 212 -1.19 -8.60 -28.89
CA TYR A 212 -0.24 -8.70 -27.77
C TYR A 212 -0.85 -9.39 -26.54
N ASN A 213 -0.33 -9.08 -25.33
CA ASN A 213 -0.75 -9.76 -24.12
C ASN A 213 -1.85 -8.98 -23.36
N GLN A 214 -2.94 -9.68 -23.09
CA GLN A 214 -3.98 -9.31 -22.14
C GLN A 214 -3.90 -10.33 -20.99
N ARG A 215 -3.39 -9.96 -19.81
CA ARG A 215 -2.93 -10.93 -18.83
C ARG A 215 -3.30 -10.58 -17.39
N THR A 216 -3.15 -11.56 -16.49
CA THR A 216 -3.37 -11.42 -15.03
C THR A 216 -4.73 -10.81 -14.69
N PRO A 217 -5.86 -11.40 -15.14
CA PRO A 217 -7.18 -10.87 -14.85
C PRO A 217 -7.55 -11.03 -13.38
N VAL A 218 -8.31 -10.06 -12.87
CA VAL A 218 -8.95 -10.09 -11.56
C VAL A 218 -10.43 -9.77 -11.70
N ILE A 219 -11.28 -10.35 -10.85
CA ILE A 219 -12.73 -10.19 -10.90
C ILE A 219 -13.31 -9.83 -9.54
N ALA A 220 -14.32 -8.96 -9.53
CA ALA A 220 -15.13 -8.69 -8.36
C ALA A 220 -16.63 -8.69 -8.71
N ALA A 221 -17.44 -9.33 -7.86
CA ALA A 221 -18.88 -9.25 -7.94
C ALA A 221 -19.37 -7.87 -7.48
N LEU A 222 -20.27 -7.24 -8.22
CA LEU A 222 -20.83 -5.93 -7.92
C LEU A 222 -22.17 -6.04 -7.18
N ALA A 223 -22.49 -5.05 -6.35
CA ALA A 223 -23.73 -5.00 -5.59
C ALA A 223 -24.98 -4.99 -6.49
N ASN A 224 -24.88 -4.49 -7.73
CA ASN A 224 -25.97 -4.50 -8.73
C ASN A 224 -26.24 -5.88 -9.34
N GLY A 225 -25.52 -6.93 -8.91
CA GLY A 225 -25.65 -8.31 -9.38
C GLY A 225 -24.77 -8.67 -10.58
N GLY A 226 -24.09 -7.71 -11.20
CA GLY A 226 -23.08 -7.92 -12.24
C GLY A 226 -21.69 -8.17 -11.67
N PHE A 227 -20.68 -8.02 -12.51
CA PHE A 227 -19.28 -8.11 -12.12
C PHE A 227 -18.40 -7.19 -12.96
N VAL A 228 -17.22 -6.89 -12.44
CA VAL A 228 -16.14 -6.20 -13.14
C VAL A 228 -14.95 -7.14 -13.29
N VAL A 229 -14.29 -7.08 -14.44
CA VAL A 229 -12.99 -7.72 -14.67
C VAL A 229 -11.99 -6.62 -14.98
N ALA A 230 -10.80 -6.68 -14.37
CA ALA A 230 -9.67 -5.82 -14.70
C ALA A 230 -8.44 -6.68 -15.05
N TRP A 231 -7.59 -6.20 -15.96
CA TRP A 231 -6.42 -6.95 -16.44
C TRP A 231 -5.30 -6.01 -16.87
N VAL A 232 -4.12 -6.56 -17.09
CA VAL A 232 -3.00 -5.86 -17.75
C VAL A 232 -3.16 -5.98 -19.25
N SER A 233 -3.18 -4.85 -19.97
CA SER A 233 -3.17 -4.76 -21.43
C SER A 233 -1.84 -4.21 -21.91
N GLU A 234 -1.17 -4.92 -22.80
CA GLU A 234 0.08 -4.51 -23.41
C GLU A 234 -0.17 -3.90 -24.80
N GLN A 235 0.45 -2.76 -25.05
CA GLN A 235 0.50 -2.08 -26.33
C GLN A 235 -0.85 -1.61 -26.91
N GLU A 236 -1.91 -1.53 -26.14
CA GLU A 236 -3.20 -1.03 -26.60
C GLU A 236 -3.16 0.46 -26.91
N ARG A 237 -2.35 1.23 -26.20
CA ARG A 237 -2.07 2.62 -26.54
C ARG A 237 -0.57 2.86 -26.72
N VAL A 238 -0.24 3.91 -27.49
CA VAL A 238 1.12 4.41 -27.63
C VAL A 238 1.26 5.66 -26.77
N VAL A 239 2.25 5.69 -25.90
CA VAL A 239 2.55 6.81 -25.01
C VAL A 239 3.82 7.52 -25.48
N GLY A 240 3.95 8.81 -25.17
CA GLY A 240 5.13 9.59 -25.53
C GLY A 240 5.15 10.09 -26.98
N SER A 241 4.00 10.47 -27.55
CA SER A 241 4.01 11.12 -28.89
C SER A 241 4.75 12.46 -28.83
N ALA A 242 5.44 12.82 -29.93
CA ALA A 242 6.26 14.04 -30.06
C ALA A 242 5.52 15.38 -29.80
N SER A 243 4.21 15.34 -29.53
CA SER A 243 3.39 16.50 -29.21
C SER A 243 2.99 16.60 -27.73
N SER A 244 3.35 15.65 -26.88
CA SER A 244 3.05 15.72 -25.44
C SER A 244 4.17 16.42 -24.68
N SER A 245 3.81 17.35 -23.80
CA SER A 245 4.77 18.06 -22.93
C SER A 245 5.52 17.15 -21.92
N ASP A 246 5.17 15.87 -21.89
CA ASP A 246 5.65 14.90 -20.90
C ASP A 246 6.80 14.02 -21.42
N THR A 247 7.24 14.23 -22.67
CA THR A 247 8.41 13.52 -23.20
C THR A 247 9.67 14.36 -23.04
N LEU A 248 10.70 13.79 -22.47
CA LEU A 248 12.05 14.34 -22.54
C LEU A 248 12.46 14.44 -24.03
N PRO A 249 13.17 15.52 -24.44
CA PRO A 249 13.64 15.68 -25.80
C PRO A 249 14.44 14.44 -26.25
N GLY A 250 13.97 13.74 -27.29
CA GLY A 250 14.61 12.55 -27.84
C GLY A 250 13.99 11.22 -27.41
N GLN A 251 12.90 11.19 -26.63
CA GLN A 251 12.14 9.98 -26.40
C GLN A 251 11.19 9.69 -27.58
N GLU A 252 11.37 8.53 -28.17
CA GLU A 252 10.42 7.98 -29.15
C GLU A 252 9.16 7.51 -28.43
N ALA A 253 8.03 7.52 -29.16
CA ALA A 253 6.80 6.92 -28.68
C ALA A 253 7.01 5.42 -28.42
N TYR A 254 6.54 4.92 -27.28
CA TYR A 254 6.68 3.51 -26.92
C TYR A 254 5.31 2.89 -26.56
N PRO A 255 5.17 1.57 -26.74
CA PRO A 255 3.96 0.86 -26.36
C PRO A 255 3.70 0.92 -24.86
N SER A 256 2.44 1.08 -24.47
CA SER A 256 2.04 1.11 -23.07
C SER A 256 1.92 -0.28 -22.45
N VAL A 257 1.96 -0.34 -21.14
CA VAL A 257 1.50 -1.49 -20.31
C VAL A 257 0.55 -0.94 -19.29
N ASP A 258 -0.74 -1.13 -19.50
CA ASP A 258 -1.81 -0.45 -18.78
C ASP A 258 -2.75 -1.42 -18.05
N ILE A 259 -3.58 -0.87 -17.15
CA ILE A 259 -4.71 -1.60 -16.58
C ILE A 259 -5.99 -1.18 -17.30
N TYR A 260 -6.69 -2.17 -17.84
CA TYR A 260 -8.04 -2.01 -18.42
C TYR A 260 -9.07 -2.75 -17.61
N ALA A 261 -10.32 -2.36 -17.72
CA ALA A 261 -11.45 -3.02 -17.07
C ALA A 261 -12.69 -3.01 -17.95
N ARG A 262 -13.60 -3.96 -17.69
CA ARG A 262 -14.89 -4.05 -18.38
C ARG A 262 -15.98 -4.56 -17.44
N LEU A 263 -17.21 -4.07 -17.61
CA LEU A 263 -18.37 -4.38 -16.81
C LEU A 263 -19.29 -5.40 -17.49
N TYR A 264 -19.85 -6.30 -16.69
CA TYR A 264 -20.72 -7.39 -17.14
C TYR A 264 -21.95 -7.54 -16.26
N ASN A 265 -23.05 -8.03 -16.84
CA ASN A 265 -24.17 -8.53 -16.05
C ASN A 265 -23.88 -9.96 -15.52
N SER A 266 -24.80 -10.50 -14.73
CA SER A 266 -24.67 -11.83 -14.10
C SER A 266 -24.59 -13.02 -15.08
N ASN A 267 -24.83 -12.81 -16.36
CA ASN A 267 -24.79 -13.84 -17.41
C ASN A 267 -23.55 -13.72 -18.30
N GLY A 268 -22.59 -12.84 -17.97
CA GLY A 268 -21.38 -12.62 -18.76
C GLY A 268 -21.60 -11.74 -20.01
N VAL A 269 -22.71 -11.00 -20.08
CA VAL A 269 -22.95 -10.06 -21.18
C VAL A 269 -22.43 -8.66 -20.78
N PRO A 270 -21.60 -8.01 -21.61
CA PRO A 270 -21.11 -6.67 -21.35
C PRO A 270 -22.25 -5.66 -21.13
N VAL A 271 -22.09 -4.78 -20.14
CA VAL A 271 -23.08 -3.72 -19.84
C VAL A 271 -22.53 -2.34 -20.18
N ILE A 272 -23.44 -1.39 -20.41
CA ILE A 272 -23.07 -0.01 -20.71
C ILE A 272 -22.36 0.60 -19.48
N ASN A 273 -21.15 1.11 -19.71
CA ASN A 273 -20.35 1.81 -18.71
C ASN A 273 -20.74 3.30 -18.59
N GLY A 274 -20.13 4.02 -17.66
CA GLY A 274 -20.41 5.42 -17.37
C GLY A 274 -20.13 6.42 -18.50
N VAL A 275 -19.44 5.99 -19.57
CA VAL A 275 -19.24 6.78 -20.78
C VAL A 275 -20.18 6.39 -21.92
N GLY A 276 -21.17 5.56 -21.64
CA GLY A 276 -22.25 5.20 -22.56
C GLY A 276 -21.91 4.10 -23.57
N THR A 277 -20.89 3.28 -23.32
CA THR A 277 -20.46 2.17 -24.17
C THR A 277 -20.39 0.87 -23.40
N THR A 278 -20.34 -0.26 -24.13
CA THR A 278 -20.04 -1.59 -23.55
C THR A 278 -18.57 -1.96 -23.69
N ASN A 279 -17.73 -0.99 -24.04
CA ASN A 279 -16.31 -1.19 -24.28
C ASN A 279 -15.52 -1.32 -22.98
N GLU A 280 -14.35 -1.93 -23.08
CA GLU A 280 -13.31 -1.82 -22.07
C GLU A 280 -12.88 -0.36 -21.90
N PHE A 281 -12.38 -0.04 -20.72
CA PHE A 281 -11.95 1.32 -20.38
C PHE A 281 -10.64 1.31 -19.60
N LEU A 282 -9.83 2.35 -19.81
CA LEU A 282 -8.56 2.55 -19.14
C LEU A 282 -8.74 2.87 -17.65
N VAL A 283 -8.02 2.16 -16.79
CA VAL A 283 -8.05 2.34 -15.33
C VAL A 283 -6.99 3.36 -14.88
N ASN A 284 -5.72 3.16 -15.25
CA ASN A 284 -4.63 4.09 -14.91
C ASN A 284 -4.69 5.37 -15.76
N SER A 285 -4.06 6.45 -15.29
CA SER A 285 -4.03 7.73 -16.00
C SER A 285 -2.64 8.13 -16.49
N ASN A 286 -1.59 7.56 -15.89
CA ASN A 286 -0.19 7.80 -16.25
C ASN A 286 0.27 6.89 -17.39
N SER A 287 1.53 7.05 -17.81
CA SER A 287 2.19 6.24 -18.84
C SER A 287 3.18 5.22 -18.27
N PHE A 288 3.18 5.05 -16.94
CA PHE A 288 4.06 4.08 -16.30
C PHE A 288 3.62 2.65 -16.59
N PRO A 289 4.56 1.71 -16.82
CA PRO A 289 4.20 0.30 -16.92
C PRO A 289 3.47 -0.19 -15.67
N CYS A 290 2.30 -0.80 -15.88
CA CYS A 290 1.42 -1.27 -14.81
C CYS A 290 1.42 -2.79 -14.69
N ALA A 291 1.23 -3.31 -13.48
CA ALA A 291 1.20 -4.74 -13.20
C ALA A 291 0.31 -5.09 -11.99
N ASN A 292 0.00 -6.38 -11.86
CA ASN A 292 -0.62 -6.98 -10.68
C ASN A 292 -1.89 -6.24 -10.21
N PRO A 293 -2.92 -6.11 -11.05
CA PRO A 293 -4.16 -5.49 -10.61
C PRO A 293 -4.83 -6.27 -9.48
N GLY A 294 -5.57 -5.55 -8.64
CA GLY A 294 -6.51 -6.07 -7.67
C GLY A 294 -7.83 -5.30 -7.76
N VAL A 295 -8.96 -5.92 -7.44
CA VAL A 295 -10.27 -5.26 -7.49
C VAL A 295 -11.17 -5.71 -6.34
N ALA A 296 -11.86 -4.77 -5.72
CA ALA A 296 -12.89 -5.04 -4.72
C ALA A 296 -14.09 -4.11 -4.92
N ALA A 297 -15.28 -4.60 -4.57
CA ALA A 297 -16.53 -3.85 -4.70
C ALA A 297 -17.04 -3.39 -3.33
N GLY A 298 -17.48 -2.15 -3.24
CA GLY A 298 -18.16 -1.59 -2.08
C GLY A 298 -19.65 -1.98 -2.02
N SER A 299 -20.22 -1.92 -0.82
CA SER A 299 -21.65 -2.21 -0.61
C SER A 299 -22.59 -1.17 -1.23
N ASP A 300 -22.10 0.02 -1.52
CA ASP A 300 -22.81 1.12 -2.20
C ASP A 300 -22.89 0.94 -3.74
N GLY A 301 -22.31 -0.15 -4.26
CA GLY A 301 -22.22 -0.45 -5.69
C GLY A 301 -21.00 0.13 -6.37
N SER A 302 -20.18 0.91 -5.69
CA SER A 302 -18.86 1.33 -6.18
C SER A 302 -17.87 0.17 -6.21
N PHE A 303 -16.74 0.36 -6.89
CA PHE A 303 -15.61 -0.58 -6.82
C PHE A 303 -14.29 0.19 -6.89
N MET A 304 -13.23 -0.43 -6.43
CA MET A 304 -11.89 0.13 -6.48
C MET A 304 -10.94 -0.86 -7.15
N VAL A 305 -10.12 -0.35 -8.05
CA VAL A 305 -9.02 -1.09 -8.67
C VAL A 305 -7.71 -0.56 -8.10
N VAL A 306 -6.82 -1.47 -7.71
CA VAL A 306 -5.44 -1.18 -7.28
C VAL A 306 -4.46 -1.85 -8.22
N TRP A 307 -3.28 -1.29 -8.38
CA TRP A 307 -2.23 -1.87 -9.23
C TRP A 307 -0.85 -1.37 -8.80
N GLY A 308 0.20 -2.08 -9.21
CA GLY A 308 1.56 -1.59 -9.18
C GLY A 308 1.86 -0.81 -10.46
N ALA A 309 2.55 0.33 -10.37
CA ALA A 309 3.10 1.03 -11.52
C ALA A 309 4.56 1.38 -11.27
N HIS A 310 5.41 1.21 -12.31
CA HIS A 310 6.85 1.44 -12.21
C HIS A 310 7.18 2.88 -12.62
N ASP A 311 7.60 3.72 -11.66
CA ASP A 311 8.10 5.06 -11.96
C ASP A 311 9.47 4.96 -12.64
N MET A 312 9.53 5.29 -13.92
CA MET A 312 10.75 5.29 -14.72
C MET A 312 11.49 6.63 -14.72
N VAL A 313 10.99 7.64 -14.04
CA VAL A 313 11.48 9.02 -14.08
C VAL A 313 12.30 9.37 -12.84
N THR A 314 11.87 8.90 -11.68
CA THR A 314 12.52 9.20 -10.41
C THR A 314 13.58 8.16 -10.07
N PHE A 315 14.82 8.58 -9.98
CA PHE A 315 15.93 7.70 -9.62
C PHE A 315 15.76 7.13 -8.21
N ASN A 316 15.93 5.82 -8.03
CA ASN A 316 15.67 5.03 -6.81
C ASN A 316 14.19 4.86 -6.42
N ASN A 317 13.25 5.32 -7.21
CA ASN A 317 11.88 4.90 -7.13
C ASN A 317 11.69 3.70 -8.07
N GLY A 318 11.01 2.66 -7.58
CA GLY A 318 10.74 1.45 -8.35
C GLY A 318 9.25 1.32 -8.63
N TRP A 319 8.67 0.22 -8.19
CA TRP A 319 7.24 -0.03 -8.25
C TRP A 319 6.54 0.61 -7.06
N ASP A 320 5.41 1.27 -7.33
CA ASP A 320 4.53 1.87 -6.33
C ASP A 320 3.09 1.39 -6.49
N ILE A 321 2.29 1.54 -5.43
CA ILE A 321 0.89 1.13 -5.42
C ILE A 321 -0.02 2.31 -5.68
N TYR A 322 -0.89 2.15 -6.66
CA TYR A 322 -1.92 3.10 -7.05
C TYR A 322 -3.31 2.51 -6.89
N ALA A 323 -4.29 3.37 -6.71
CA ALA A 323 -5.70 3.03 -6.63
C ALA A 323 -6.55 3.99 -7.45
N ARG A 324 -7.68 3.50 -7.93
CA ARG A 324 -8.73 4.34 -8.50
C ARG A 324 -10.10 3.79 -8.15
N SER A 325 -10.93 4.64 -7.60
CA SER A 325 -12.33 4.33 -7.32
C SER A 325 -13.21 4.55 -8.55
N PHE A 326 -14.25 3.75 -8.66
CA PHE A 326 -15.24 3.83 -9.74
C PHE A 326 -16.64 3.72 -9.15
N SER A 327 -17.61 4.43 -9.74
CA SER A 327 -19.02 4.14 -9.49
C SER A 327 -19.40 2.76 -10.06
N GLY A 328 -20.53 2.21 -9.64
CA GLY A 328 -21.05 0.95 -10.20
C GLY A 328 -21.32 0.96 -11.71
N ALA A 329 -21.37 2.15 -12.32
CA ALA A 329 -21.45 2.35 -13.76
C ALA A 329 -20.06 2.51 -14.44
N GLY A 330 -18.96 2.40 -13.69
CA GLY A 330 -17.62 2.52 -14.25
C GLY A 330 -17.14 3.96 -14.49
N VAL A 331 -17.75 4.96 -13.85
CA VAL A 331 -17.23 6.34 -13.86
C VAL A 331 -16.08 6.40 -12.85
N GLY A 332 -14.86 6.67 -13.32
CA GLY A 332 -13.66 6.74 -12.50
C GLY A 332 -13.49 8.07 -11.77
N GLY A 333 -13.04 8.00 -10.51
CA GLY A 333 -12.52 9.12 -9.74
C GLY A 333 -11.08 9.48 -10.12
N ALA A 334 -10.41 10.22 -9.24
CA ALA A 334 -8.97 10.48 -9.35
C ALA A 334 -8.17 9.19 -9.16
N VAL A 335 -6.96 9.18 -9.67
CA VAL A 335 -5.95 8.15 -9.34
C VAL A 335 -5.24 8.62 -8.09
N GLU A 336 -5.17 7.75 -7.09
CA GLU A 336 -4.54 8.01 -5.81
C GLU A 336 -3.26 7.19 -5.65
N TYR A 337 -2.28 7.76 -5.00
CA TYR A 337 -1.06 7.12 -4.57
C TYR A 337 -1.32 6.45 -3.20
N VAL A 338 -1.11 5.16 -3.08
CA VAL A 338 -1.51 4.40 -1.87
C VAL A 338 -0.39 4.31 -0.84
N ASN A 339 0.81 3.90 -1.27
CA ASN A 339 1.98 3.83 -0.39
C ASN A 339 2.56 5.21 -0.14
N THR A 340 3.12 5.42 1.05
CA THR A 340 3.80 6.67 1.44
C THR A 340 5.32 6.53 1.41
N THR A 341 5.82 5.30 1.53
CA THR A 341 7.25 4.97 1.35
C THR A 341 7.49 4.66 -0.13
N ILE A 342 8.28 5.51 -0.79
CA ILE A 342 8.54 5.43 -2.24
C ILE A 342 9.93 4.84 -2.56
N ILE A 343 10.75 4.55 -1.57
CA ILE A 343 12.09 3.98 -1.78
C ILE A 343 11.98 2.45 -1.88
N GLY A 344 12.57 1.87 -2.92
CA GLY A 344 12.48 0.45 -3.21
C GLY A 344 11.21 0.09 -3.96
N ASP A 345 10.92 -1.19 -4.06
CA ASP A 345 9.76 -1.70 -4.78
C ASP A 345 8.60 -2.00 -3.83
N GLN A 346 7.41 -1.47 -4.16
CA GLN A 346 6.14 -1.84 -3.58
C GLN A 346 5.31 -2.54 -4.65
N TYR A 347 4.96 -3.79 -4.45
CA TYR A 347 4.37 -4.63 -5.50
C TYR A 347 3.35 -5.64 -4.97
N ALA A 348 2.68 -6.33 -5.89
CA ALA A 348 1.67 -7.35 -5.62
C ALA A 348 0.53 -6.88 -4.69
N PRO A 349 -0.15 -5.74 -4.98
CA PRO A 349 -1.23 -5.27 -4.13
C PRO A 349 -2.40 -6.26 -4.10
N ARG A 350 -3.10 -6.28 -2.96
CA ARG A 350 -4.39 -6.94 -2.77
C ARG A 350 -5.35 -5.96 -2.10
N ILE A 351 -6.62 -6.09 -2.40
CA ILE A 351 -7.66 -5.22 -1.88
C ILE A 351 -8.90 -6.01 -1.44
N SER A 352 -9.49 -5.61 -0.34
CA SER A 352 -10.79 -6.11 0.12
C SER A 352 -11.60 -4.97 0.74
N SER A 353 -12.90 -5.14 0.89
CA SER A 353 -13.82 -4.10 1.37
C SER A 353 -14.70 -4.58 2.52
N ILE A 354 -15.09 -3.65 3.39
CA ILE A 354 -16.21 -3.79 4.35
C ILE A 354 -17.08 -2.54 4.20
N GLY A 355 -18.32 -2.72 3.76
CA GLY A 355 -19.17 -1.58 3.46
C GLY A 355 -18.61 -0.71 2.34
N THR A 356 -18.22 0.52 2.67
CA THR A 356 -17.57 1.49 1.78
C THR A 356 -16.11 1.74 2.14
N ASP A 357 -15.57 0.99 3.10
CA ASP A 357 -14.16 1.06 3.49
C ASP A 357 -13.37 -0.05 2.81
N TYR A 358 -12.16 0.25 2.44
CA TYR A 358 -11.23 -0.66 1.79
C TYR A 358 -9.94 -0.80 2.60
N LEU A 359 -9.37 -1.99 2.60
CA LEU A 359 -7.99 -2.23 2.99
C LEU A 359 -7.22 -2.65 1.74
N VAL A 360 -6.09 -2.00 1.51
CA VAL A 360 -5.10 -2.39 0.49
C VAL A 360 -3.87 -2.90 1.23
N VAL A 361 -3.33 -4.05 0.83
CA VAL A 361 -2.07 -4.58 1.35
C VAL A 361 -1.14 -4.92 0.20
N TRP A 362 0.17 -4.83 0.42
CA TRP A 362 1.19 -5.07 -0.62
C TRP A 362 2.50 -5.59 -0.02
N THR A 363 3.38 -6.07 -0.87
CA THR A 363 4.77 -6.38 -0.51
C THR A 363 5.63 -5.15 -0.72
N SER A 364 6.43 -4.78 0.28
CA SER A 364 7.39 -3.67 0.21
C SER A 364 8.81 -4.17 0.45
N MET A 365 9.74 -3.81 -0.44
CA MET A 365 11.13 -4.22 -0.34
C MET A 365 11.93 -3.30 0.58
N GLY A 366 12.50 -3.87 1.63
CA GLY A 366 13.48 -3.21 2.51
C GLY A 366 12.92 -2.19 3.49
N GLN A 367 11.62 -1.93 3.47
CA GLN A 367 11.00 -0.88 4.30
C GLN A 367 11.04 -1.19 5.81
N ASP A 368 10.99 -2.45 6.21
CA ASP A 368 11.07 -2.88 7.61
C ASP A 368 12.50 -3.10 8.12
N GLY A 369 13.49 -2.83 7.28
CA GLY A 369 14.91 -2.97 7.60
C GLY A 369 15.48 -4.37 7.28
N SER A 370 14.68 -5.25 6.66
CA SER A 370 15.10 -6.56 6.20
C SER A 370 14.94 -6.67 4.67
N ARG A 371 14.35 -7.74 4.16
CA ARG A 371 14.09 -7.95 2.74
C ARG A 371 12.71 -7.43 2.37
N GLU A 372 11.76 -8.32 2.17
CA GLU A 372 10.36 -7.97 1.91
C GLU A 372 9.56 -7.97 3.20
N GLY A 373 8.67 -6.98 3.35
CA GLY A 373 7.66 -6.89 4.40
C GLY A 373 6.28 -6.62 3.81
N VAL A 374 5.23 -6.96 4.54
CA VAL A 374 3.84 -6.68 4.14
C VAL A 374 3.35 -5.41 4.80
N TYR A 375 2.84 -4.49 3.98
CA TYR A 375 2.31 -3.19 4.41
C TYR A 375 0.86 -3.03 4.00
N GLY A 376 0.17 -2.10 4.63
CA GLY A 376 -1.24 -1.84 4.37
C GLY A 376 -1.64 -0.39 4.54
N GLN A 377 -2.74 -0.01 3.87
CA GLN A 377 -3.36 1.31 3.93
C GLN A 377 -4.87 1.18 3.83
N TYR A 378 -5.59 1.83 4.73
CA TYR A 378 -7.04 1.94 4.65
C TYR A 378 -7.45 3.07 3.71
N MET A 379 -8.57 2.87 2.99
CA MET A 379 -9.15 3.85 2.08
C MET A 379 -10.67 3.86 2.20
N HIS A 380 -11.30 5.01 1.92
CA HIS A 380 -12.75 5.11 1.75
C HIS A 380 -13.17 4.97 0.29
N ALA A 381 -14.46 4.68 0.06
CA ALA A 381 -15.07 4.89 -1.25
C ALA A 381 -14.78 6.32 -1.75
N GLY A 382 -14.44 6.45 -3.04
CA GLY A 382 -13.96 7.71 -3.60
C GLY A 382 -12.44 7.89 -3.58
N GLY A 383 -11.68 7.00 -2.93
CA GLY A 383 -10.22 6.94 -3.00
C GLY A 383 -9.47 7.63 -1.86
N ALA A 384 -10.17 8.30 -0.93
CA ALA A 384 -9.49 8.98 0.17
C ALA A 384 -8.76 7.99 1.10
N LEU A 385 -7.48 8.27 1.40
CA LEU A 385 -6.69 7.54 2.37
C LEU A 385 -7.20 7.76 3.80
N VAL A 386 -7.21 6.71 4.61
CA VAL A 386 -7.66 6.73 6.02
C VAL A 386 -6.51 6.34 6.92
N GLY A 387 -6.11 7.25 7.79
CA GLY A 387 -4.92 7.06 8.63
C GLY A 387 -3.63 7.05 7.81
N GLY A 388 -2.58 6.48 8.37
CA GLY A 388 -1.29 6.29 7.71
C GLY A 388 -1.08 4.86 7.23
N GLU A 389 -0.10 4.68 6.36
CA GLU A 389 0.47 3.39 6.01
C GLU A 389 0.97 2.67 7.27
N PHE A 390 0.77 1.37 7.35
CA PHE A 390 1.18 0.55 8.49
C PHE A 390 1.77 -0.79 8.06
N ARG A 391 2.71 -1.31 8.86
CA ARG A 391 3.25 -2.64 8.64
C ARG A 391 2.28 -3.71 9.16
N VAL A 392 2.03 -4.73 8.36
CA VAL A 392 1.12 -5.84 8.66
C VAL A 392 1.84 -6.94 9.45
N ASN A 393 3.01 -7.37 8.98
CA ASN A 393 3.84 -8.38 9.66
C ASN A 393 4.50 -7.78 10.91
N THR A 394 4.58 -8.56 11.98
CA THR A 394 5.35 -8.19 13.19
C THR A 394 6.77 -8.76 13.16
N THR A 395 6.94 -9.95 12.58
CA THR A 395 8.25 -10.55 12.31
C THR A 395 8.91 -9.81 11.15
N ILE A 396 10.12 -9.27 11.37
CA ILE A 396 10.87 -8.48 10.38
C ILE A 396 12.03 -9.23 9.75
N ILE A 397 12.43 -10.38 10.33
CA ILE A 397 13.58 -11.14 9.83
C ILE A 397 13.14 -12.01 8.66
N GLY A 398 13.92 -11.99 7.57
CA GLY A 398 13.65 -12.79 6.38
C GLY A 398 12.74 -12.09 5.38
N GLN A 399 11.89 -12.86 4.73
CA GLN A 399 10.98 -12.39 3.68
C GLN A 399 9.53 -12.57 4.12
N GLN A 400 8.73 -11.53 4.01
CA GLN A 400 7.29 -11.57 4.16
C GLN A 400 6.67 -10.97 2.89
N MET A 401 6.03 -11.81 2.08
CA MET A 401 5.62 -11.44 0.73
C MET A 401 4.34 -12.13 0.27
N GLN A 402 3.85 -11.76 -0.91
CA GLN A 402 2.67 -12.36 -1.56
C GLN A 402 1.42 -12.32 -0.66
N PRO A 403 1.02 -11.15 -0.17
CA PRO A 403 -0.15 -11.06 0.69
C PRO A 403 -1.43 -11.49 -0.03
N ALA A 404 -2.33 -12.13 0.72
CA ALA A 404 -3.73 -12.32 0.39
C ALA A 404 -4.59 -11.59 1.43
N LEU A 405 -5.76 -11.12 1.03
CA LEU A 405 -6.61 -10.30 1.88
C LEU A 405 -8.08 -10.62 1.63
N ALA A 406 -8.82 -10.85 2.70
CA ALA A 406 -10.27 -10.91 2.65
C ALA A 406 -10.91 -10.23 3.86
N SER A 407 -12.18 -9.87 3.72
CA SER A 407 -13.04 -9.40 4.80
C SER A 407 -14.13 -10.42 5.11
N ASP A 408 -14.64 -10.40 6.33
CA ASP A 408 -15.84 -11.16 6.71
C ASP A 408 -17.14 -10.46 6.25
N ASN A 409 -17.03 -9.31 5.58
CA ASN A 409 -18.13 -8.40 5.19
C ASN A 409 -18.96 -7.89 6.37
N LEU A 410 -18.44 -7.97 7.59
CA LEU A 410 -19.09 -7.49 8.81
C LEU A 410 -18.23 -6.45 9.52
N ASN A 411 -17.10 -6.87 10.09
CA ASN A 411 -16.24 -6.00 10.87
C ASN A 411 -14.79 -6.46 10.95
N GLN A 412 -14.36 -7.49 10.23
CA GLN A 412 -13.00 -8.02 10.30
C GLN A 412 -12.35 -8.16 8.92
N PHE A 413 -11.04 -7.87 8.88
CA PHE A 413 -10.14 -8.25 7.79
C PHE A 413 -9.15 -9.32 8.25
N LEU A 414 -8.78 -10.21 7.35
CA LEU A 414 -7.67 -11.16 7.51
C LEU A 414 -6.68 -10.96 6.38
N THR A 415 -5.44 -10.66 6.73
CA THR A 415 -4.30 -10.68 5.81
C THR A 415 -3.50 -11.95 6.06
N VAL A 416 -3.18 -12.69 5.00
CA VAL A 416 -2.35 -13.88 5.01
C VAL A 416 -1.17 -13.66 4.08
N TRP A 417 0.03 -14.09 4.43
CA TRP A 417 1.21 -13.94 3.59
C TRP A 417 2.17 -15.11 3.70
N THR A 418 3.05 -15.22 2.72
CA THR A 418 4.17 -16.15 2.70
C THR A 418 5.33 -15.56 3.50
N SER A 419 5.89 -16.32 4.45
CA SER A 419 7.00 -15.90 5.30
C SER A 419 8.14 -16.92 5.27
N SER A 420 9.38 -16.44 5.13
CA SER A 420 10.60 -17.25 5.28
C SER A 420 11.53 -16.59 6.28
N PRO A 421 12.03 -17.33 7.29
CA PRO A 421 12.92 -16.78 8.33
C PRO A 421 14.33 -16.40 7.84
N GLY A 422 14.73 -16.77 6.63
CA GLY A 422 15.96 -16.28 5.98
C GLY A 422 17.29 -16.72 6.61
N PHE A 423 17.31 -17.72 7.49
CA PHE A 423 18.57 -18.19 8.11
C PHE A 423 19.37 -19.10 7.17
N SER A 424 20.65 -18.81 6.99
CA SER A 424 21.57 -19.72 6.29
C SER A 424 21.75 -21.02 7.08
N GLY A 425 21.36 -22.13 6.48
CA GLY A 425 21.52 -23.49 7.06
C GLY A 425 20.23 -24.22 7.39
N SER A 426 19.06 -23.56 7.35
CA SER A 426 17.77 -24.23 7.25
C SER A 426 17.42 -24.42 5.78
N PRO A 427 16.87 -25.57 5.34
CA PRO A 427 16.19 -25.61 4.07
C PRO A 427 15.15 -24.48 4.10
N TYR A 428 15.10 -23.66 3.04
CA TYR A 428 14.17 -22.55 2.93
C TYR A 428 12.75 -23.12 2.95
N ASN A 429 12.12 -23.10 4.12
CA ASN A 429 10.71 -23.45 4.23
C ASN A 429 9.94 -22.16 4.30
N PHE A 430 9.09 -21.93 3.32
CA PHE A 430 8.11 -20.88 3.35
C PHE A 430 6.86 -21.38 4.07
N ASP A 431 6.41 -20.63 5.06
CA ASP A 431 5.20 -20.90 5.82
C ASP A 431 4.20 -19.74 5.66
N LEU A 432 2.92 -20.03 5.98
CA LEU A 432 1.88 -19.00 5.94
C LEU A 432 1.65 -18.40 7.32
N PHE A 433 1.70 -17.07 7.37
CA PHE A 433 1.35 -16.29 8.56
C PHE A 433 0.16 -15.38 8.27
N ALA A 434 -0.52 -14.97 9.33
CA ALA A 434 -1.68 -14.11 9.23
C ALA A 434 -1.77 -13.08 10.35
N GLN A 435 -2.42 -11.95 10.03
CA GLN A 435 -2.81 -10.91 10.98
C GLN A 435 -4.28 -10.58 10.78
N ARG A 436 -5.00 -10.47 11.88
CA ARG A 436 -6.43 -10.10 11.94
C ARG A 436 -6.57 -8.64 12.28
N TYR A 437 -7.59 -8.01 11.69
CA TYR A 437 -8.00 -6.65 12.02
C TYR A 437 -9.49 -6.63 12.32
N ILE A 438 -9.89 -5.84 13.31
CA ILE A 438 -11.30 -5.69 13.70
C ILE A 438 -11.67 -4.22 13.74
N ASN A 439 -12.89 -3.90 13.32
CA ASN A 439 -13.46 -2.57 13.49
C ASN A 439 -13.67 -2.29 14.98
N VAL A 440 -13.22 -1.13 15.42
CA VAL A 440 -13.37 -0.68 16.81
C VAL A 440 -14.49 0.36 16.87
N ASP A 441 -15.57 0.02 17.56
CA ASP A 441 -16.64 0.96 17.85
C ASP A 441 -16.12 2.05 18.79
N LEU A 442 -16.03 3.29 18.29
CA LEU A 442 -15.56 4.45 19.06
C LEU A 442 -16.46 4.78 20.27
N SER A 443 -17.70 4.29 20.30
CA SER A 443 -18.59 4.48 21.44
C SER A 443 -18.23 3.57 22.62
N SER A 444 -17.71 2.39 22.36
CA SER A 444 -17.36 1.37 23.36
C SER A 444 -15.85 1.25 23.61
N ASN A 445 -15.00 1.45 22.60
CA ASN A 445 -13.55 1.33 22.66
C ASN A 445 -12.88 2.60 22.11
N LEU A 446 -11.71 2.93 22.66
CA LEU A 446 -10.87 4.00 22.12
C LEU A 446 -10.01 3.41 20.99
N PRO A 447 -9.86 4.12 19.84
CA PRO A 447 -8.99 3.66 18.77
C PRO A 447 -7.51 3.74 19.22
N PRO A 448 -6.65 2.81 18.77
CA PRO A 448 -5.20 2.96 18.91
C PRO A 448 -4.71 4.14 18.09
N MET A 449 -3.54 4.64 18.41
CA MET A 449 -2.83 5.58 17.56
C MET A 449 -2.24 4.87 16.34
N SER A 450 -1.98 5.62 15.27
CA SER A 450 -1.12 5.15 14.19
C SER A 450 0.30 4.89 14.70
N SER A 451 1.08 4.08 13.97
CA SER A 451 2.48 3.85 14.31
C SER A 451 3.22 5.19 14.40
N PRO A 452 3.98 5.45 15.48
CA PRO A 452 4.75 6.69 15.57
C PRO A 452 5.88 6.68 14.55
N LEU A 453 6.33 7.88 14.14
CA LEU A 453 7.58 8.04 13.43
C LEU A 453 8.74 8.08 14.44
N VAL A 454 9.80 7.33 14.17
CA VAL A 454 11.04 7.38 14.97
C VAL A 454 12.19 7.78 14.07
N TRP A 455 12.91 8.82 14.46
CA TRP A 455 14.11 9.22 13.74
C TRP A 455 15.22 9.67 14.70
N ALA A 456 16.48 9.56 14.26
CA ALA A 456 17.65 9.86 15.05
C ALA A 456 18.26 11.21 14.64
N PRO A 457 18.12 12.29 15.43
CA PRO A 457 18.88 13.51 15.19
C PRO A 457 20.37 13.26 15.43
N PHE A 458 21.22 13.96 14.67
CA PHE A 458 22.67 13.92 14.88
C PHE A 458 23.10 15.20 15.59
N THR A 459 23.25 15.13 16.91
CA THR A 459 23.60 16.28 17.75
C THR A 459 24.97 16.05 18.36
N LEU A 460 25.85 17.04 18.25
CA LEU A 460 27.16 17.03 18.86
C LEU A 460 27.20 18.00 20.06
N SER A 461 27.65 17.51 21.21
CA SER A 461 28.01 18.36 22.35
C SER A 461 29.51 18.26 22.62
N ASN A 462 30.21 19.39 22.55
CA ASN A 462 31.68 19.45 22.64
C ASN A 462 32.40 18.48 21.68
N GLY A 463 31.84 18.31 20.47
CA GLY A 463 32.37 17.41 19.45
C GLY A 463 32.06 15.93 19.64
N VAL A 464 31.30 15.57 20.69
CA VAL A 464 30.89 14.18 20.97
C VAL A 464 29.41 13.99 20.60
N TYR A 465 29.11 12.95 19.83
CA TYR A 465 27.75 12.61 19.47
C TYR A 465 26.90 12.28 20.71
N GLN A 466 25.74 12.89 20.77
CA GLN A 466 24.75 12.63 21.81
C GLN A 466 23.62 11.77 21.21
N PRO A 467 23.52 10.48 21.56
CA PRO A 467 22.49 9.61 21.00
C PRO A 467 21.11 10.07 21.44
N GLN A 468 20.23 10.21 20.45
CA GLN A 468 18.82 10.59 20.65
C GLN A 468 17.94 9.85 19.65
N LEU A 469 16.72 9.51 20.07
CA LEU A 469 15.64 9.04 19.20
C LEU A 469 14.41 9.89 19.47
N LEU A 470 13.99 10.65 18.47
CA LEU A 470 12.75 11.43 18.53
C LEU A 470 11.61 10.56 18.02
N VAL A 471 10.61 10.38 18.88
CA VAL A 471 9.37 9.65 18.60
C VAL A 471 8.26 10.68 18.45
N SER A 472 7.57 10.70 17.31
CA SER A 472 6.51 11.68 17.05
C SER A 472 5.27 10.99 16.44
N TRP A 473 4.09 11.58 16.63
CA TRP A 473 2.81 11.03 16.19
C TRP A 473 1.79 12.13 15.91
N ALA A 474 0.76 11.77 15.13
CA ALA A 474 -0.37 12.65 14.88
C ALA A 474 -1.26 12.77 16.11
N ALA A 475 -1.78 13.97 16.38
CA ALA A 475 -2.78 14.16 17.41
C ALA A 475 -4.07 13.40 17.07
N MET A 476 -4.73 12.84 18.08
CA MET A 476 -6.02 12.20 17.90
C MET A 476 -7.09 13.23 17.57
N SER A 477 -7.77 13.05 16.44
CA SER A 477 -8.87 13.92 16.03
C SER A 477 -10.17 13.51 16.72
N GLY A 478 -10.93 14.50 17.23
CA GLY A 478 -12.24 14.26 17.86
C GLY A 478 -12.20 13.61 19.23
N ILE A 479 -11.01 13.42 19.83
CA ILE A 479 -10.82 12.84 21.16
C ILE A 479 -10.07 13.85 22.04
N SER A 480 -10.62 14.13 23.23
CA SER A 480 -9.94 14.98 24.20
C SER A 480 -8.87 14.18 24.96
N VAL A 481 -7.62 14.33 24.56
CA VAL A 481 -6.47 13.65 25.14
C VAL A 481 -5.92 14.44 26.32
N SER A 482 -5.65 13.77 27.42
CA SER A 482 -5.00 14.30 28.62
C SER A 482 -3.47 14.24 28.48
N ASN A 483 -2.94 13.09 28.11
CA ASN A 483 -1.52 12.85 27.87
C ASN A 483 -1.32 11.64 26.94
N TYR A 484 -0.10 11.52 26.43
CA TYR A 484 0.41 10.36 25.69
C TYR A 484 1.45 9.64 26.52
N GLU A 485 1.48 8.33 26.44
CA GLU A 485 2.45 7.47 27.13
C GLU A 485 3.26 6.68 26.10
N VAL A 486 4.58 6.73 26.22
CA VAL A 486 5.53 6.09 25.29
C VAL A 486 6.19 4.90 25.98
N TYR A 487 6.14 3.76 25.32
CA TYR A 487 6.71 2.50 25.80
C TYR A 487 7.89 2.12 24.90
N VAL A 488 8.94 1.61 25.51
CA VAL A 488 10.19 1.22 24.82
C VAL A 488 10.40 -0.27 24.99
N ASP A 489 10.79 -0.95 23.90
CA ASP A 489 11.18 -2.36 23.85
C ASP A 489 10.16 -3.32 24.49
N GLY A 490 8.88 -3.09 24.23
CA GLY A 490 7.79 -3.92 24.74
C GLY A 490 7.54 -3.80 26.25
N SER A 491 8.08 -2.77 26.91
CA SER A 491 7.79 -2.49 28.31
C SER A 491 6.28 -2.32 28.53
N THR A 492 5.78 -2.79 29.66
CA THR A 492 4.41 -2.55 30.12
C THR A 492 4.27 -1.29 30.97
N VAL A 493 5.39 -0.64 31.30
CA VAL A 493 5.45 0.62 32.05
C VAL A 493 5.92 1.72 31.10
N PRO A 494 5.22 2.86 31.02
CA PRO A 494 5.62 3.94 30.13
C PRO A 494 6.99 4.50 30.53
N THR A 495 7.87 4.65 29.54
CA THR A 495 9.19 5.28 29.71
C THR A 495 9.07 6.80 29.62
N GLY A 496 8.07 7.30 28.89
CA GLY A 496 7.77 8.72 28.75
C GLY A 496 6.29 9.02 28.88
N VAL A 497 5.94 10.14 29.54
CA VAL A 497 4.57 10.66 29.62
C VAL A 497 4.61 12.13 29.22
N VAL A 498 3.88 12.50 28.16
CA VAL A 498 3.93 13.85 27.60
C VAL A 498 2.53 14.33 27.18
N VAL A 499 2.36 15.64 27.11
CA VAL A 499 1.15 16.28 26.56
C VAL A 499 1.34 16.71 25.09
N SER A 500 2.59 16.72 24.62
CA SER A 500 2.96 17.03 23.24
C SER A 500 2.88 15.78 22.36
N ASN A 501 2.88 15.99 21.05
CA ASN A 501 2.85 14.93 20.03
C ASN A 501 4.25 14.36 19.72
N SER A 502 5.18 14.52 20.63
CA SER A 502 6.53 13.96 20.51
C SER A 502 7.18 13.74 21.87
N TRP A 503 8.10 12.79 21.88
CA TRP A 503 8.94 12.47 23.03
C TRP A 503 10.34 12.11 22.52
N THR A 504 11.39 12.43 23.32
CA THR A 504 12.78 12.15 22.93
C THR A 504 13.41 11.19 23.94
N MET A 505 13.85 10.03 23.45
CA MET A 505 14.71 9.12 24.20
C MET A 505 16.17 9.62 24.14
N THR A 506 16.82 9.63 25.28
CA THR A 506 18.21 10.09 25.43
C THR A 506 19.02 9.11 26.29
N ALA A 507 20.30 9.41 26.52
CA ALA A 507 21.16 8.63 27.40
C ALA A 507 20.59 8.50 28.83
N VAL A 508 19.78 9.46 29.31
CA VAL A 508 19.09 9.37 30.61
C VAL A 508 18.10 8.19 30.65
N ASN A 509 17.53 7.81 29.50
CA ASN A 509 16.64 6.67 29.36
C ASN A 509 17.40 5.38 28.98
N GLY A 510 18.74 5.36 29.09
CA GLY A 510 19.59 4.21 28.75
C GLY A 510 19.97 4.09 27.29
N LEU A 511 19.70 5.09 26.44
CA LEU A 511 20.04 5.07 25.02
C LEU A 511 21.56 5.13 24.82
N THR A 512 22.08 4.26 23.95
CA THR A 512 23.49 4.20 23.57
C THR A 512 23.69 4.44 22.07
N THR A 513 24.91 4.65 21.63
CA THR A 513 25.24 4.72 20.20
C THR A 513 25.07 3.36 19.55
N ASN A 514 24.70 3.34 18.26
CA ASN A 514 24.53 2.11 17.47
C ASN A 514 23.58 1.09 18.13
N SER A 515 22.51 1.58 18.76
CA SER A 515 21.45 0.74 19.38
C SER A 515 20.12 0.94 18.65
N MET A 516 19.35 -0.12 18.57
CA MET A 516 18.00 -0.11 17.98
C MET A 516 16.98 -0.35 19.07
N HIS A 517 15.90 0.42 19.06
CA HIS A 517 14.81 0.34 20.00
C HIS A 517 13.47 0.34 19.31
N SER A 518 12.48 -0.31 19.91
CA SER A 518 11.08 -0.30 19.47
C SER A 518 10.24 0.63 20.35
N PHE A 519 9.25 1.26 19.73
CA PHE A 519 8.38 2.23 20.40
C PHE A 519 6.91 1.95 20.10
N THR A 520 6.08 2.00 21.14
CA THR A 520 4.63 2.08 21.01
C THR A 520 4.12 3.25 21.82
N VAL A 521 2.99 3.81 21.44
CA VAL A 521 2.38 4.97 22.09
C VAL A 521 0.91 4.69 22.34
N ASP A 522 0.40 5.04 23.51
CA ASP A 522 -1.03 5.14 23.79
C ASP A 522 -1.39 6.54 24.29
N TYR A 523 -2.66 6.79 24.52
CA TYR A 523 -3.12 8.04 25.12
C TYR A 523 -4.15 7.80 26.22
N LEU A 524 -4.15 8.73 27.16
CA LEU A 524 -5.17 8.83 28.20
C LEU A 524 -6.13 9.98 27.84
N THR A 525 -7.43 9.71 27.84
CA THR A 525 -8.43 10.76 27.63
C THR A 525 -8.61 11.61 28.88
N THR A 526 -9.16 12.82 28.72
CA THR A 526 -9.54 13.68 29.85
C THR A 526 -10.60 13.06 30.79
N SER A 527 -11.31 12.02 30.29
CA SER A 527 -12.25 11.23 31.11
C SER A 527 -11.59 10.05 31.85
N GLY A 528 -10.25 9.89 31.75
CA GLY A 528 -9.50 8.85 32.44
C GLY A 528 -9.50 7.48 31.74
N ARG A 529 -9.98 7.39 30.48
CA ARG A 529 -9.94 6.14 29.68
C ARG A 529 -8.62 6.04 28.92
N ARG A 530 -8.02 4.85 28.89
CA ARG A 530 -6.78 4.54 28.18
C ARG A 530 -7.08 3.88 26.84
N SER A 531 -6.38 4.31 25.79
CA SER A 531 -6.45 3.67 24.46
C SER A 531 -5.62 2.37 24.41
N PRO A 532 -5.86 1.50 23.43
CA PRO A 532 -4.87 0.50 23.04
C PRO A 532 -3.55 1.17 22.60
N VAL A 533 -2.43 0.46 22.75
CA VAL A 533 -1.13 0.92 22.22
C VAL A 533 -1.11 0.92 20.69
N SER A 534 -0.33 1.82 20.10
CA SER A 534 -0.08 1.87 18.66
C SER A 534 0.63 0.61 18.15
N PRO A 535 0.64 0.36 16.84
CA PRO A 535 1.63 -0.52 16.24
C PRO A 535 3.05 -0.04 16.59
N SER A 536 4.00 -1.00 16.66
CA SER A 536 5.39 -0.70 17.00
C SER A 536 6.09 0.04 15.86
N ALA A 537 6.92 1.03 16.22
CA ALA A 537 7.88 1.66 15.33
C ALA A 537 9.30 1.41 15.84
N TYR A 538 10.27 1.43 14.95
CA TYR A 538 11.66 1.14 15.28
C TYR A 538 12.54 2.32 14.91
N GLY A 539 13.59 2.56 15.70
CA GLY A 539 14.60 3.56 15.41
C GLY A 539 15.98 3.14 15.89
N SER A 540 17.01 3.53 15.16
CA SER A 540 18.39 3.24 15.49
C SER A 540 19.17 4.53 15.66
N THR A 541 20.03 4.59 16.67
CA THR A 541 20.99 5.67 16.84
C THR A 541 22.17 5.50 15.87
N TRP A 542 22.84 6.61 15.56
CA TRP A 542 24.06 6.61 14.75
C TRP A 542 25.24 6.03 15.54
N SER A 543 26.27 5.56 14.84
CA SER A 543 27.52 5.11 15.46
C SER A 543 28.33 6.25 16.11
N GLY A 544 28.03 7.48 15.74
CA GLY A 544 28.75 8.68 16.18
C GLY A 544 29.85 9.12 15.23
N LEU A 545 30.17 8.34 14.21
CA LEU A 545 31.08 8.75 13.14
C LEU A 545 30.41 9.78 12.23
N SER A 546 31.10 10.85 11.86
CA SER A 546 30.50 11.86 10.99
C SER A 546 31.46 12.43 9.97
N TRP A 547 30.91 12.77 8.80
CA TRP A 547 31.57 13.52 7.71
C TRP A 547 31.12 14.98 7.81
N GLY A 548 31.88 15.79 8.55
CA GLY A 548 31.59 17.22 8.75
C GLY A 548 30.20 17.51 9.34
N GLY A 549 29.73 16.68 10.25
CA GLY A 549 28.43 16.81 10.93
C GLY A 549 27.29 16.00 10.32
N ILE A 550 27.55 15.20 9.29
CA ILE A 550 26.60 14.24 8.69
C ILE A 550 27.04 12.83 9.09
N PRO A 551 26.16 11.95 9.63
CA PRO A 551 26.52 10.58 9.98
C PRO A 551 27.07 9.79 8.80
N TYR A 552 28.05 8.94 9.05
CA TYR A 552 28.63 8.07 8.02
C TYR A 552 27.61 7.13 7.41
N GLU A 553 26.70 6.63 8.21
CA GLU A 553 25.61 5.76 7.78
C GLU A 553 24.68 6.46 6.78
N TRP A 554 24.34 7.73 7.04
CA TRP A 554 23.54 8.52 6.11
C TRP A 554 24.31 8.79 4.80
N MET A 555 25.59 9.15 4.90
CA MET A 555 26.42 9.32 3.71
C MET A 555 26.52 8.04 2.90
N ALA A 556 26.71 6.90 3.55
CA ALA A 556 26.79 5.61 2.88
C ALA A 556 25.48 5.18 2.25
N ALA A 557 24.34 5.49 2.88
CA ALA A 557 23.01 5.18 2.35
C ALA A 557 22.72 5.90 1.03
N TYR A 558 23.12 7.17 0.91
CA TYR A 558 22.87 7.96 -0.29
C TYR A 558 24.00 7.90 -1.33
N PHE A 559 25.24 7.81 -0.91
CA PHE A 559 26.42 7.91 -1.79
C PHE A 559 27.22 6.60 -1.88
N GLY A 560 26.80 5.56 -1.17
CA GLY A 560 27.53 4.31 -1.10
C GLY A 560 28.83 4.41 -0.29
N GLY A 561 29.75 3.44 -0.47
CA GLY A 561 31.06 3.46 0.17
C GLY A 561 31.16 2.68 1.46
N TYR A 562 30.19 1.84 1.81
CA TYR A 562 30.34 0.88 2.89
C TYR A 562 30.49 -0.52 2.32
N TYR A 563 31.71 -1.09 2.37
CA TYR A 563 32.01 -2.45 1.95
C TYR A 563 33.20 -3.01 2.74
N GLY A 564 33.23 -4.32 2.92
CA GLY A 564 34.27 -4.98 3.72
C GLY A 564 34.29 -4.54 5.19
N GLY A 565 33.14 -4.11 5.75
CA GLY A 565 33.06 -3.62 7.13
C GLY A 565 33.66 -2.23 7.37
N THR A 566 34.01 -1.48 6.32
CA THR A 566 34.71 -0.19 6.41
C THR A 566 34.02 0.86 5.54
N TYR A 567 34.02 2.12 6.01
CA TYR A 567 33.57 3.28 5.24
C TYR A 567 34.70 3.82 4.36
N HIS A 568 34.42 3.96 3.05
CA HIS A 568 35.31 4.54 2.05
C HIS A 568 34.78 5.92 1.65
N THR A 569 35.41 6.98 2.20
CA THR A 569 34.86 8.33 2.15
C THR A 569 35.44 9.21 1.03
N ASN A 570 36.38 8.68 0.24
CA ASN A 570 37.20 9.48 -0.72
C ASN A 570 36.39 10.15 -1.83
N PHE A 571 35.19 9.63 -2.13
CA PHE A 571 34.31 10.13 -3.18
C PHE A 571 33.05 10.82 -2.63
N TRP A 572 32.91 10.92 -1.31
CA TRP A 572 31.74 11.58 -0.73
C TRP A 572 31.82 13.08 -0.96
N PRO A 573 30.70 13.73 -1.34
CA PRO A 573 30.64 15.17 -1.48
C PRO A 573 30.91 15.86 -0.14
N LEU A 574 31.46 17.08 -0.19
CA LEU A 574 31.70 17.87 1.02
C LEU A 574 30.36 18.33 1.62
N PRO A 575 30.19 18.33 2.95
CA PRO A 575 28.95 18.75 3.63
C PRO A 575 28.45 20.14 3.25
N ASN A 576 29.37 21.05 2.95
CA ASN A 576 29.04 22.43 2.55
C ASN A 576 28.86 22.60 1.02
N SER A 577 29.00 21.53 0.23
CA SER A 577 28.70 21.59 -1.19
C SER A 577 27.20 21.69 -1.43
N PRO A 578 26.75 22.57 -2.34
CA PRO A 578 25.33 22.59 -2.71
C PRO A 578 24.96 21.30 -3.43
N VAL A 579 23.77 20.74 -3.12
CA VAL A 579 23.27 19.53 -3.77
C VAL A 579 22.78 19.79 -5.20
N ALA A 580 22.48 21.05 -5.52
CA ALA A 580 22.16 21.53 -6.86
C ALA A 580 22.56 22.99 -6.99
N SER A 581 22.68 23.52 -8.23
CA SER A 581 23.01 24.91 -8.47
C SER A 581 22.01 25.86 -7.80
N GLY A 582 22.47 26.65 -6.82
CA GLY A 582 21.63 27.56 -6.03
C GLY A 582 20.77 26.87 -4.96
N GLY A 583 20.90 25.55 -4.79
CA GLY A 583 20.19 24.77 -3.79
C GLY A 583 20.84 24.78 -2.40
N PRO A 584 20.25 24.07 -1.43
CA PRO A 584 20.81 23.92 -0.09
C PRO A 584 22.12 23.13 -0.13
N THR A 585 22.94 23.28 0.93
CA THR A 585 24.10 22.42 1.10
C THR A 585 23.68 21.01 1.53
N LEU A 586 24.57 20.04 1.30
CA LEU A 586 24.32 18.66 1.73
C LEU A 586 24.03 18.56 3.23
N LEU A 587 24.78 19.33 4.05
CA LEU A 587 24.52 19.42 5.48
C LEU A 587 23.14 20.01 5.78
N GLN A 588 22.69 21.02 5.06
CA GLN A 588 21.34 21.59 5.25
C GLN A 588 20.26 20.57 4.89
N VAL A 589 20.43 19.83 3.81
CA VAL A 589 19.50 18.76 3.41
C VAL A 589 19.41 17.69 4.52
N PHE A 590 20.54 17.20 5.00
CA PHE A 590 20.56 16.27 6.14
C PHE A 590 19.88 16.86 7.38
N LEU A 591 20.21 18.10 7.72
CA LEU A 591 19.69 18.79 8.90
C LEU A 591 18.18 19.03 8.86
N THR A 592 17.58 19.03 7.70
CA THR A 592 16.13 19.22 7.47
C THR A 592 15.40 17.91 7.14
N GLY A 593 16.08 16.76 7.21
CA GLY A 593 15.50 15.45 6.95
C GLY A 593 15.24 15.18 5.45
N GLY A 594 15.83 15.99 4.57
CA GLY A 594 15.63 15.88 3.12
C GLY A 594 16.46 14.78 2.47
N ASN A 595 16.06 14.39 1.26
CA ASN A 595 16.82 13.53 0.37
C ASN A 595 17.72 14.39 -0.53
N PRO A 596 19.03 14.14 -0.61
CA PRO A 596 19.94 14.96 -1.42
C PRO A 596 19.67 14.90 -2.93
N PHE A 597 18.95 13.88 -3.39
CA PHE A 597 18.61 13.66 -4.80
C PHE A 597 17.17 14.05 -5.15
N ASP A 598 16.37 14.46 -4.16
CA ASP A 598 14.97 14.86 -4.37
C ASP A 598 14.72 16.26 -3.83
N SER A 599 14.65 17.23 -4.74
CA SER A 599 14.42 18.65 -4.40
C SER A 599 13.05 18.93 -3.78
N SER A 600 12.07 18.05 -3.95
CA SER A 600 10.74 18.19 -3.34
C SER A 600 10.80 18.01 -1.81
N THR A 601 11.81 17.29 -1.31
CA THR A 601 12.03 17.04 0.12
C THR A 601 12.82 18.15 0.83
N TRP A 602 13.41 19.10 0.08
CA TRP A 602 14.21 20.17 0.66
C TRP A 602 13.32 21.23 1.30
N LEU A 603 13.63 21.61 2.53
CA LEU A 603 12.86 22.60 3.24
C LEU A 603 12.89 23.97 2.50
N GLN A 604 11.76 24.37 1.96
CA GLN A 604 11.55 25.63 1.28
C GLN A 604 10.51 26.45 2.03
N THR A 605 10.73 27.76 2.12
CA THR A 605 9.81 28.68 2.79
C THR A 605 9.40 29.81 1.87
N SER A 606 8.16 30.25 1.98
CA SER A 606 7.63 31.40 1.24
C SER A 606 6.69 32.23 2.10
N LEU A 607 6.58 33.52 1.80
CA LEU A 607 5.59 34.41 2.43
C LEU A 607 4.52 34.76 1.41
N THR A 608 3.26 34.57 1.76
CA THR A 608 2.11 34.96 0.95
C THR A 608 1.20 35.90 1.70
N LYS A 609 0.75 36.97 1.03
CA LYS A 609 -0.24 37.92 1.56
C LYS A 609 -1.60 37.55 1.04
N THR A 610 -2.54 37.33 1.95
CA THR A 610 -3.96 37.08 1.65
C THR A 610 -4.85 38.15 2.27
N SER A 611 -6.15 38.09 2.03
CA SER A 611 -7.14 38.93 2.72
C SER A 611 -7.20 38.69 4.23
N GLN A 612 -6.70 37.50 4.70
CA GLN A 612 -6.68 37.10 6.11
C GLN A 612 -5.35 37.42 6.82
N GLY A 613 -4.37 38.00 6.12
CA GLY A 613 -3.06 38.35 6.69
C GLY A 613 -1.89 37.85 5.88
N MET A 614 -0.71 37.88 6.52
CA MET A 614 0.54 37.37 5.98
C MET A 614 0.76 35.93 6.48
N PHE A 615 0.99 34.99 5.57
CA PHE A 615 1.23 33.60 5.88
C PHE A 615 2.67 33.21 5.52
N LEU A 616 3.37 32.61 6.48
CA LEU A 616 4.60 31.86 6.24
C LEU A 616 4.20 30.44 5.86
N ASN A 617 4.59 29.99 4.68
CA ASN A 617 4.34 28.64 4.19
C ASN A 617 5.67 27.90 4.06
N TRP A 618 5.65 26.60 4.26
CA TRP A 618 6.80 25.74 4.02
C TRP A 618 6.34 24.32 3.60
N ASN A 619 7.20 23.65 2.85
CA ASN A 619 7.02 22.23 2.60
C ASN A 619 7.45 21.44 3.83
N THR A 620 6.76 20.35 4.10
CA THR A 620 6.98 19.49 5.25
C THR A 620 7.20 18.05 4.81
N GLN A 621 7.84 17.29 5.67
CA GLN A 621 7.89 15.83 5.56
C GLN A 621 6.89 15.24 6.55
N PRO A 622 5.94 14.39 6.12
CA PRO A 622 4.98 13.79 7.01
C PRO A 622 5.64 13.08 8.20
N GLY A 623 5.05 13.24 9.37
CA GLY A 623 5.57 12.65 10.61
C GLY A 623 6.63 13.49 11.34
N HIS A 624 7.20 14.50 10.71
CA HIS A 624 8.17 15.40 11.35
C HIS A 624 7.46 16.57 12.06
N THR A 625 8.13 17.11 13.07
CA THR A 625 7.63 18.27 13.83
C THR A 625 8.50 19.49 13.54
N TYR A 626 7.86 20.61 13.24
CA TYR A 626 8.52 21.86 12.89
C TYR A 626 8.24 22.93 13.94
N GLN A 627 9.25 23.74 14.29
CA GLN A 627 9.11 24.91 15.13
C GLN A 627 9.38 26.17 14.29
N VAL A 628 8.40 27.07 14.25
CA VAL A 628 8.63 28.40 13.69
C VAL A 628 9.19 29.29 14.78
N ILE A 629 10.26 30.00 14.46
CA ILE A 629 10.85 31.03 15.32
C ILE A 629 10.85 32.38 14.63
N MET A 630 10.75 33.45 15.39
CA MET A 630 10.72 34.80 14.88
C MET A 630 11.68 35.74 15.63
N THR A 631 12.09 36.79 14.97
CA THR A 631 12.83 37.91 15.55
C THR A 631 12.53 39.21 14.82
N THR A 632 12.67 40.33 15.51
CA THR A 632 12.60 41.70 14.94
C THR A 632 13.98 42.37 14.79
N ASN A 633 14.99 41.80 15.42
CA ASN A 633 16.33 42.42 15.51
C ASN A 633 17.47 41.50 15.08
N LEU A 634 17.19 40.30 14.63
CA LEU A 634 18.13 39.22 14.25
C LEU A 634 19.08 38.74 15.38
N ALA A 635 19.01 39.33 16.55
CA ALA A 635 19.88 39.02 17.69
C ALA A 635 19.23 37.99 18.65
N SER A 636 17.93 38.10 18.91
CA SER A 636 17.21 37.17 19.77
C SER A 636 16.02 36.57 19.02
N TRP A 637 15.90 35.25 19.10
CA TRP A 637 14.83 34.49 18.44
C TRP A 637 13.88 33.92 19.49
N SER A 638 12.60 33.97 19.24
CA SER A 638 11.56 33.38 20.09
C SER A 638 10.65 32.47 19.29
N ASN A 639 10.08 31.47 19.96
CA ASN A 639 9.11 30.56 19.33
C ASN A 639 7.85 31.35 18.93
N LEU A 640 7.38 31.11 17.72
CA LEU A 640 6.09 31.57 17.23
C LEU A 640 5.11 30.39 17.25
N GLY A 641 4.30 30.34 18.31
CA GLY A 641 3.38 29.23 18.54
C GLY A 641 4.08 27.96 19.05
N SER A 642 3.27 26.91 19.21
CA SER A 642 3.75 25.56 19.60
C SER A 642 4.37 24.83 18.41
N PRO A 643 5.23 23.80 18.65
CA PRO A 643 5.69 22.91 17.61
C PRO A 643 4.53 22.29 16.82
N ARG A 644 4.71 22.10 15.53
CA ARG A 644 3.68 21.68 14.58
C ARG A 644 4.07 20.35 13.97
N TYR A 645 3.26 19.32 14.23
CA TYR A 645 3.41 18.01 13.59
C TYR A 645 2.88 18.10 12.16
N ALA A 646 3.66 17.61 11.22
CA ALA A 646 3.30 17.57 9.80
C ALA A 646 2.54 16.28 9.47
N ALA A 647 1.25 16.40 9.21
CA ALA A 647 0.43 15.30 8.70
C ALA A 647 0.47 15.21 7.15
N GLY A 648 0.98 16.23 6.47
CA GLY A 648 1.07 16.32 5.01
C GLY A 648 2.38 16.95 4.55
N THR A 649 2.45 17.27 3.26
CA THR A 649 3.66 17.78 2.60
C THR A 649 3.82 19.31 2.67
N ASN A 650 2.84 20.04 3.21
CA ASN A 650 2.87 21.49 3.35
C ASN A 650 2.21 21.92 4.65
N ASP A 651 2.73 23.00 5.24
CA ASP A 651 2.11 23.66 6.39
C ASP A 651 2.24 25.19 6.27
N SER A 652 1.43 25.91 7.03
CA SER A 652 1.46 27.37 7.05
C SER A 652 1.03 27.94 8.39
N ILE A 653 1.54 29.12 8.72
CA ILE A 653 1.14 29.88 9.92
C ILE A 653 0.90 31.35 9.57
N ASN A 654 -0.15 31.92 10.14
CA ASN A 654 -0.37 33.37 10.03
C ASN A 654 0.65 34.08 10.91
N VAL A 655 1.48 34.93 10.32
CA VAL A 655 2.53 35.67 11.00
C VAL A 655 2.15 37.13 11.29
N GLY A 656 0.88 37.49 11.05
CA GLY A 656 0.33 38.85 11.28
C GLY A 656 0.63 39.82 10.15
N GLY A 657 0.03 41.04 10.23
CA GLY A 657 0.06 41.98 9.11
C GLY A 657 0.92 43.22 9.27
N ASN A 658 1.52 43.52 10.43
CA ASN A 658 1.96 44.90 10.72
C ASN A 658 3.36 45.09 11.33
N SER A 659 4.19 44.09 11.46
CA SER A 659 5.55 44.28 11.96
C SER A 659 6.60 43.64 11.06
N ALA A 660 7.67 44.37 10.80
CA ALA A 660 8.86 43.80 10.17
C ALA A 660 9.41 42.71 11.06
N GLY A 661 9.29 41.46 10.63
CA GLY A 661 9.80 40.28 11.33
C GLY A 661 10.59 39.39 10.40
N TYR A 662 11.58 38.72 10.96
CA TYR A 662 12.31 37.65 10.29
C TYR A 662 11.85 36.32 10.87
N TYR A 663 11.65 35.33 10.01
CA TYR A 663 11.11 34.03 10.38
C TYR A 663 12.06 32.92 9.95
N ARG A 664 12.11 31.86 10.74
CA ARG A 664 12.79 30.61 10.39
C ARG A 664 11.89 29.45 10.74
N VAL A 665 11.91 28.43 9.90
CA VAL A 665 11.29 27.12 10.18
C VAL A 665 12.43 26.18 10.52
N LEU A 666 12.32 25.53 11.66
CA LEU A 666 13.30 24.58 12.16
C LEU A 666 12.65 23.22 12.27
N LEU A 667 13.29 22.19 11.76
CA LEU A 667 12.94 20.83 12.09
C LEU A 667 13.26 20.59 13.57
N GLN A 668 12.27 20.14 14.34
CA GLN A 668 12.49 19.81 15.76
C GLN A 668 13.37 18.58 15.87
N ARG A 669 14.40 18.68 16.70
CA ARG A 669 15.44 17.67 16.91
C ARG A 669 15.48 17.24 18.37
#